data_712bd746ac80b6c5729cd3b34157d888
#
_entry.id   712bd746ac80b6c5729cd3b34157d888
#
_cell.length_a   1.000
_cell.length_b   1.000
_cell.length_c   1.000
_cell.angle_alpha   90.00
_cell.angle_beta   90.00
_cell.angle_gamma   90.00
#
_symmetry.space_group_name_H-M   'P 1'
#
loop_
_entity.id
_entity.type
_entity.pdbx_description
1 polymer ?
#
loop_
_entity_poly.entity_id
_entity_poly.type
_entity_poly.pdbx_seq_one_letter_code
_entity_poly.pdbx_strand_id
1 'polypeptide(L)'
;MSDPKNDATRQAALDYHEFPNPGKLEIRATKPLANGRDLARAYSPGVAEACLEIKDNPKNASRFTARGNLVAVITNGTAVLGLGNIGALAAKPVMEGKAVLFKKFANIDCFDIELNEPDPYKLADIVCALEPTFGAINLEDIKAPDCFIVEAICHERMNIPVFHDDQHGTAIVVGAAATNALLVSKKNFSDIKIVSTGGGAAGIACLNMLIKLGVKRENIWLCDIHGLVYDGRTEDMNPEKANFAQKTDKRRLNDVIDGADLFLGLSAPGILTVDMVKRMAAKPIIFALANPVPEISPVDVLAAVPDAIMATGRSDYPNQVNNVLCFPFIFRGALDVGATQINDAMKLACIAGLAALARATTSAEAAAAYQGEPMTFGPNYLIPKPFDPRLMGVVACAVAKAAMDTGVATRPIEDMVAYRERLDGSVFKSAMIMRPVFEAARSTSRRIIFAEGEDERVLRATSAILEEMTDKPILIGRPDVIEQRCERAGLSIRPDKDFEVINPQSDSRYRDYWQSYHQLLERNGVTPDIARAIMRTNSTAIAAVAVHRNDADSMICGTFGQYLWHLNYVNQVLGRDGKSPVGALSLMIQEDGPLFIADTQVNAVPTPLQIADSICGAARHARRFGVEPKVAMCSHSNFGNLDTDSGRRMRAALEILDQRGVDFVYEGEMSADAALDPVLRQRVFPATRLQGAANILVFAYTDAANVARNMLKFKAGGLEVGPILMGMANRAHIVTPAITPRGLLNMCALAGTPLHHYG
;
A
#
# COMPACT_ATOMS: atom_id res chain seq x y z
N MET A 1 21.60 13.79 -35.94
CA MET A 1 22.36 13.12 -34.89
C MET A 1 21.39 13.03 -33.71
N SER A 2 21.05 11.81 -33.26
CA SER A 2 20.17 11.58 -32.10
C SER A 2 20.85 12.11 -30.82
N ASP A 3 20.08 12.72 -29.94
CA ASP A 3 20.58 13.21 -28.65
C ASP A 3 21.06 11.99 -27.83
N PRO A 4 22.31 11.96 -27.30
CA PRO A 4 22.86 10.84 -26.56
C PRO A 4 22.03 10.47 -25.31
N LYS A 5 21.32 11.43 -24.69
CA LYS A 5 20.39 11.15 -23.57
C LYS A 5 19.17 10.37 -24.02
N ASN A 6 18.68 10.60 -25.22
CA ASN A 6 17.52 9.90 -25.79
C ASN A 6 17.89 8.46 -26.14
N ASP A 7 19.10 8.20 -26.61
CA ASP A 7 19.61 6.86 -26.92
C ASP A 7 19.81 6.01 -25.65
N ALA A 8 20.32 6.59 -24.56
CA ALA A 8 20.49 5.87 -23.28
C ALA A 8 19.12 5.49 -22.65
N THR A 9 18.15 6.39 -22.71
CA THR A 9 16.78 6.13 -22.21
C THR A 9 16.10 5.05 -23.05
N ARG A 10 16.26 5.09 -24.37
CA ARG A 10 15.75 4.08 -25.28
C ARG A 10 16.35 2.71 -25.00
N GLN A 11 17.68 2.64 -24.84
CA GLN A 11 18.35 1.36 -24.55
C GLN A 11 17.91 0.78 -23.22
N ALA A 12 17.83 1.58 -22.14
CA ALA A 12 17.34 1.14 -20.85
C ALA A 12 15.91 0.58 -20.91
N ALA A 13 15.04 1.16 -21.74
CA ALA A 13 13.69 0.65 -21.95
C ALA A 13 13.69 -0.72 -22.66
N LEU A 14 14.55 -0.90 -23.67
CA LEU A 14 14.70 -2.17 -24.38
C LEU A 14 15.26 -3.26 -23.44
N ASP A 15 16.32 -2.93 -22.70
CA ASP A 15 16.94 -3.84 -21.71
C ASP A 15 15.93 -4.31 -20.65
N TYR A 16 15.04 -3.42 -20.20
CA TYR A 16 13.98 -3.78 -19.25
C TYR A 16 12.99 -4.82 -19.81
N HIS A 17 12.75 -4.83 -21.11
CA HIS A 17 11.85 -5.80 -21.75
C HIS A 17 12.54 -7.12 -22.12
N GLU A 18 13.87 -7.10 -22.28
CA GLU A 18 14.66 -8.26 -22.72
C GLU A 18 15.26 -9.04 -21.55
N PHE A 19 15.68 -8.37 -20.47
CA PHE A 19 16.45 -8.97 -19.38
C PHE A 19 15.71 -8.93 -18.03
N PRO A 20 15.94 -9.93 -17.10
CA PRO A 20 16.76 -11.14 -17.29
C PRO A 20 16.10 -12.22 -18.18
N ASN A 21 14.78 -12.15 -18.36
CA ASN A 21 13.98 -12.99 -19.25
C ASN A 21 13.13 -12.09 -20.12
N PRO A 22 12.92 -12.42 -21.42
CA PRO A 22 12.03 -11.64 -22.28
C PRO A 22 10.59 -11.60 -21.76
N GLY A 23 9.96 -10.41 -21.89
CA GLY A 23 8.61 -10.17 -21.45
C GLY A 23 8.49 -9.81 -19.96
N LYS A 24 7.27 -9.59 -19.48
CA LYS A 24 6.96 -9.14 -18.10
C LYS A 24 6.07 -10.12 -17.34
N LEU A 25 5.59 -11.17 -17.98
CA LEU A 25 4.65 -12.14 -17.40
C LEU A 25 5.24 -13.52 -17.32
N GLU A 26 4.91 -14.25 -16.27
CA GLU A 26 5.16 -15.66 -16.11
C GLU A 26 3.90 -16.35 -15.54
N ILE A 27 3.74 -17.66 -15.80
CA ILE A 27 2.70 -18.48 -15.20
C ILE A 27 3.32 -19.32 -14.10
N ARG A 28 2.81 -19.18 -12.87
CA ARG A 28 3.27 -19.91 -11.70
C ARG A 28 2.16 -20.80 -11.14
N ALA A 29 2.48 -22.06 -10.85
CA ALA A 29 1.55 -22.96 -10.17
C ALA A 29 1.28 -22.50 -8.74
N THR A 30 0.00 -22.46 -8.33
CA THR A 30 -0.43 -22.08 -6.97
C THR A 30 -0.56 -23.26 -6.02
N LYS A 31 -0.46 -24.49 -6.54
CA LYS A 31 -0.59 -25.74 -5.77
C LYS A 31 0.66 -26.58 -5.95
N PRO A 32 1.11 -27.31 -4.91
CA PRO A 32 2.23 -28.26 -5.06
C PRO A 32 1.86 -29.40 -6.00
N LEU A 33 2.82 -29.83 -6.81
CA LEU A 33 2.73 -30.99 -7.69
C LEU A 33 4.05 -31.78 -7.56
N ALA A 34 4.26 -32.41 -6.40
CA ALA A 34 5.52 -33.06 -6.07
C ALA A 34 5.49 -34.61 -6.12
N ASN A 35 4.29 -35.18 -6.15
CA ASN A 35 4.13 -36.66 -6.08
C ASN A 35 2.85 -37.13 -6.78
N GLY A 36 2.70 -38.47 -6.91
CA GLY A 36 1.55 -39.08 -7.60
C GLY A 36 0.20 -38.77 -6.94
N ARG A 37 0.16 -38.53 -5.63
CA ARG A 37 -1.08 -38.12 -4.92
C ARG A 37 -1.51 -36.71 -5.31
N ASP A 38 -0.55 -35.80 -5.45
CA ASP A 38 -0.84 -34.44 -5.89
C ASP A 38 -1.32 -34.44 -7.35
N LEU A 39 -0.67 -35.27 -8.21
CA LEU A 39 -1.09 -35.45 -9.60
C LEU A 39 -2.52 -35.99 -9.71
N ALA A 40 -2.87 -36.99 -8.90
CA ALA A 40 -4.21 -37.55 -8.87
C ALA A 40 -5.29 -36.53 -8.45
N ARG A 41 -4.97 -35.58 -7.58
CA ARG A 41 -5.86 -34.50 -7.18
C ARG A 41 -5.91 -33.37 -8.20
N ALA A 42 -4.76 -32.99 -8.77
CA ALA A 42 -4.65 -31.87 -9.67
C ALA A 42 -5.19 -32.18 -11.09
N TYR A 43 -5.14 -33.44 -11.52
CA TYR A 43 -5.51 -33.82 -12.86
C TYR A 43 -6.46 -35.04 -12.87
N SER A 44 -5.96 -36.27 -12.96
CA SER A 44 -6.81 -37.46 -13.09
C SER A 44 -6.62 -38.41 -11.90
N PRO A 45 -7.67 -38.87 -11.20
CA PRO A 45 -9.12 -38.66 -11.48
C PRO A 45 -9.74 -37.45 -10.73
N GLY A 46 -9.06 -36.85 -9.77
CA GLY A 46 -9.64 -35.90 -8.80
C GLY A 46 -10.22 -34.62 -9.40
N VAL A 47 -9.73 -34.16 -10.56
CA VAL A 47 -10.25 -32.97 -11.24
C VAL A 47 -11.73 -33.09 -11.63
N ALA A 48 -12.22 -34.33 -11.86
CA ALA A 48 -13.61 -34.59 -12.24
C ALA A 48 -14.61 -34.06 -11.21
N GLU A 49 -14.29 -34.13 -9.92
CA GLU A 49 -15.18 -33.64 -8.86
C GLU A 49 -15.40 -32.13 -8.97
N ALA A 50 -14.32 -31.36 -9.20
CA ALA A 50 -14.44 -29.92 -9.41
C ALA A 50 -15.25 -29.57 -10.67
N CYS A 51 -15.09 -30.37 -11.75
CA CYS A 51 -15.86 -30.18 -12.98
C CYS A 51 -17.36 -30.43 -12.76
N LEU A 52 -17.72 -31.47 -12.02
CA LEU A 52 -19.12 -31.79 -11.68
C LEU A 52 -19.74 -30.70 -10.81
N GLU A 53 -19.06 -30.24 -9.79
CA GLU A 53 -19.51 -29.13 -8.93
C GLU A 53 -19.77 -27.83 -9.72
N ILE A 54 -18.93 -27.52 -10.70
CA ILE A 54 -19.11 -26.36 -11.57
C ILE A 54 -20.27 -26.59 -12.55
N LYS A 55 -20.42 -27.79 -13.09
CA LYS A 55 -21.53 -28.14 -13.97
C LYS A 55 -22.87 -27.99 -13.28
N ASP A 56 -22.95 -28.42 -12.01
CA ASP A 56 -24.18 -28.36 -11.21
C ASP A 56 -24.50 -26.94 -10.74
N ASN A 57 -23.45 -26.15 -10.43
CA ASN A 57 -23.58 -24.75 -10.07
C ASN A 57 -22.45 -23.91 -10.70
N PRO A 58 -22.69 -23.20 -11.81
CA PRO A 58 -21.68 -22.40 -12.50
C PRO A 58 -21.00 -21.32 -11.63
N LYS A 59 -21.63 -20.87 -10.54
CA LYS A 59 -21.02 -19.91 -9.60
C LYS A 59 -19.78 -20.50 -8.90
N ASN A 60 -19.70 -21.82 -8.80
CA ASN A 60 -18.55 -22.53 -8.22
C ASN A 60 -17.28 -22.41 -9.07
N ALA A 61 -17.35 -21.96 -10.34
CA ALA A 61 -16.18 -21.70 -11.16
C ALA A 61 -15.23 -20.71 -10.52
N SER A 62 -15.73 -19.67 -9.86
CA SER A 62 -14.91 -18.68 -9.13
C SER A 62 -14.25 -19.24 -7.87
N ARG A 63 -14.72 -20.39 -7.38
CA ARG A 63 -14.25 -21.04 -6.14
C ARG A 63 -13.21 -22.13 -6.43
N PHE A 64 -13.40 -22.88 -7.52
CA PHE A 64 -12.56 -24.02 -7.87
C PHE A 64 -11.55 -23.76 -8.99
N THR A 65 -11.60 -22.57 -9.62
CA THR A 65 -10.68 -22.15 -10.69
C THR A 65 -10.12 -20.75 -10.43
N ALA A 66 -9.12 -20.33 -11.22
CA ALA A 66 -8.58 -18.98 -11.19
C ALA A 66 -9.57 -17.90 -11.68
N ARG A 67 -10.70 -18.29 -12.31
CA ARG A 67 -11.65 -17.38 -12.95
C ARG A 67 -12.10 -16.22 -12.07
N GLY A 68 -12.29 -16.47 -10.78
CA GLY A 68 -12.72 -15.42 -9.82
C GLY A 68 -11.73 -14.29 -9.59
N ASN A 69 -10.47 -14.45 -10.01
CA ASN A 69 -9.40 -13.46 -9.87
C ASN A 69 -8.66 -13.20 -11.20
N LEU A 70 -9.21 -13.61 -12.33
CA LEU A 70 -8.57 -13.55 -13.65
C LEU A 70 -9.28 -12.57 -14.57
N VAL A 71 -8.53 -11.57 -15.08
CA VAL A 71 -8.97 -10.56 -16.06
C VAL A 71 -8.28 -10.81 -17.39
N ALA A 72 -8.99 -10.59 -18.52
CA ALA A 72 -8.31 -10.42 -19.80
C ALA A 72 -8.12 -8.93 -20.12
N VAL A 73 -6.94 -8.54 -20.57
CA VAL A 73 -6.69 -7.29 -21.29
C VAL A 73 -6.73 -7.59 -22.77
N ILE A 74 -7.71 -7.04 -23.49
CA ILE A 74 -7.94 -7.36 -24.91
C ILE A 74 -7.74 -6.12 -25.76
N THR A 75 -6.92 -6.26 -26.82
CA THR A 75 -6.65 -5.22 -27.81
C THR A 75 -6.62 -5.76 -29.22
N ASN A 76 -6.87 -4.89 -30.20
CA ASN A 76 -6.49 -5.11 -31.60
C ASN A 76 -5.39 -4.17 -32.08
N GLY A 77 -4.81 -3.37 -31.17
CA GLY A 77 -3.66 -2.50 -31.41
C GLY A 77 -3.94 -1.34 -32.39
N THR A 78 -5.18 -0.86 -32.47
CA THR A 78 -5.59 0.18 -33.43
C THR A 78 -5.47 1.62 -32.92
N ALA A 79 -5.23 1.81 -31.59
CA ALA A 79 -5.10 3.15 -30.97
C ALA A 79 -4.05 3.19 -29.84
N VAL A 80 -2.85 2.66 -30.07
CA VAL A 80 -1.84 2.46 -29.02
C VAL A 80 -1.12 3.77 -28.66
N LEU A 81 -1.26 4.22 -27.42
CA LEU A 81 -0.47 5.24 -26.70
C LEU A 81 0.23 6.33 -27.55
N GLY A 82 -0.50 7.04 -28.39
CA GLY A 82 0.10 8.09 -29.27
C GLY A 82 0.89 7.55 -30.47
N LEU A 83 1.03 6.23 -30.59
CA LEU A 83 1.63 5.57 -31.76
C LEU A 83 0.59 5.27 -32.85
N GLY A 84 -0.70 5.30 -32.46
CA GLY A 84 -1.81 5.04 -33.37
C GLY A 84 -1.99 3.54 -33.67
N ASN A 85 -2.34 3.23 -34.92
CA ASN A 85 -2.56 1.85 -35.36
C ASN A 85 -1.21 1.18 -35.69
N ILE A 86 -0.67 0.44 -34.72
CA ILE A 86 0.58 -0.33 -34.87
C ILE A 86 0.31 -1.83 -34.99
N GLY A 87 -0.95 -2.25 -34.89
CA GLY A 87 -1.39 -3.65 -34.97
C GLY A 87 -1.24 -4.43 -33.66
N ALA A 88 -1.94 -5.54 -33.60
CA ALA A 88 -2.09 -6.37 -32.39
C ALA A 88 -0.72 -6.84 -31.81
N LEU A 89 0.17 -7.39 -32.66
CA LEU A 89 1.44 -7.94 -32.19
C LEU A 89 2.37 -6.86 -31.60
N ALA A 90 2.41 -5.67 -32.19
CA ALA A 90 3.27 -4.59 -31.69
C ALA A 90 2.69 -3.94 -30.41
N ALA A 91 1.40 -4.11 -30.11
CA ALA A 91 0.76 -3.67 -28.88
C ALA A 91 1.11 -4.54 -27.66
N LYS A 92 1.58 -5.77 -27.85
CA LYS A 92 1.85 -6.74 -26.77
C LYS A 92 2.68 -6.18 -25.60
N PRO A 93 3.78 -5.45 -25.79
CA PRO A 93 4.54 -4.92 -24.65
C PRO A 93 3.73 -3.95 -23.76
N VAL A 94 2.77 -3.22 -24.33
CA VAL A 94 1.85 -2.33 -23.59
C VAL A 94 0.86 -3.17 -22.77
N MET A 95 0.29 -4.22 -23.38
CA MET A 95 -0.70 -5.10 -22.74
C MET A 95 -0.09 -5.92 -21.59
N GLU A 96 1.13 -6.45 -21.76
CA GLU A 96 1.89 -7.04 -20.65
C GLU A 96 2.14 -6.02 -19.53
N GLY A 97 2.44 -4.78 -19.86
CA GLY A 97 2.56 -3.70 -18.89
C GLY A 97 1.28 -3.50 -18.09
N LYS A 98 0.12 -3.49 -18.76
CA LYS A 98 -1.20 -3.40 -18.14
C LYS A 98 -1.46 -4.57 -17.18
N ALA A 99 -1.14 -5.80 -17.61
CA ALA A 99 -1.29 -7.00 -16.79
C ALA A 99 -0.43 -6.95 -15.51
N VAL A 100 0.82 -6.47 -15.61
CA VAL A 100 1.69 -6.25 -14.45
C VAL A 100 1.09 -5.25 -13.47
N LEU A 101 0.47 -4.16 -13.96
CA LEU A 101 -0.19 -3.17 -13.10
C LEU A 101 -1.40 -3.77 -12.36
N PHE A 102 -2.23 -4.59 -13.03
CA PHE A 102 -3.30 -5.35 -12.38
C PHE A 102 -2.76 -6.21 -11.22
N LYS A 103 -1.67 -6.96 -11.48
CA LYS A 103 -1.06 -7.81 -10.47
C LYS A 103 -0.46 -7.01 -9.33
N LYS A 104 0.30 -5.96 -9.64
CA LYS A 104 1.04 -5.15 -8.66
C LYS A 104 0.12 -4.40 -7.72
N PHE A 105 -0.92 -3.74 -8.24
CA PHE A 105 -1.74 -2.81 -7.46
C PHE A 105 -2.98 -3.46 -6.84
N ALA A 106 -3.53 -4.52 -7.45
CA ALA A 106 -4.75 -5.14 -6.98
C ALA A 106 -4.68 -6.66 -6.79
N ASN A 107 -3.50 -7.25 -6.96
CA ASN A 107 -3.28 -8.71 -6.91
C ASN A 107 -4.26 -9.50 -7.80
N ILE A 108 -4.61 -8.94 -8.96
CA ILE A 108 -5.43 -9.58 -9.98
C ILE A 108 -4.51 -10.28 -10.98
N ASP A 109 -4.79 -11.54 -11.26
CA ASP A 109 -4.14 -12.28 -12.34
C ASP A 109 -4.71 -11.79 -13.67
N CYS A 110 -3.83 -11.65 -14.67
CA CYS A 110 -4.24 -11.06 -15.94
C CYS A 110 -3.55 -11.74 -17.11
N PHE A 111 -4.32 -12.06 -18.15
CA PHE A 111 -3.80 -12.45 -19.44
C PHE A 111 -4.01 -11.32 -20.43
N ASP A 112 -2.96 -10.97 -21.17
CA ASP A 112 -3.03 -10.10 -22.33
C ASP A 112 -3.38 -10.92 -23.58
N ILE A 113 -4.33 -10.41 -24.37
CA ILE A 113 -4.87 -11.09 -25.54
C ILE A 113 -4.90 -10.10 -26.70
N GLU A 114 -3.96 -10.25 -27.61
CA GLU A 114 -3.84 -9.43 -28.81
C GLU A 114 -4.56 -10.10 -29.97
N LEU A 115 -5.67 -9.51 -30.45
CA LEU A 115 -6.51 -10.06 -31.51
C LEU A 115 -6.29 -9.35 -32.84
N ASN A 116 -5.85 -10.08 -33.84
CA ASN A 116 -5.67 -9.55 -35.20
C ASN A 116 -7.01 -9.54 -35.96
N GLU A 117 -7.99 -8.77 -35.46
CA GLU A 117 -9.30 -8.63 -36.07
C GLU A 117 -9.69 -7.13 -36.16
N PRO A 118 -9.76 -6.59 -37.38
CA PRO A 118 -10.11 -5.19 -37.59
C PRO A 118 -11.62 -4.92 -37.61
N ASP A 119 -12.46 -5.93 -37.83
CA ASP A 119 -13.92 -5.79 -37.86
C ASP A 119 -14.46 -5.76 -36.40
N PRO A 120 -15.08 -4.66 -35.95
CA PRO A 120 -15.53 -4.53 -34.57
C PRO A 120 -16.62 -5.55 -34.17
N TYR A 121 -17.45 -5.99 -35.10
CA TYR A 121 -18.48 -6.98 -34.82
C TYR A 121 -17.89 -8.37 -34.59
N LYS A 122 -16.92 -8.78 -35.39
CA LYS A 122 -16.20 -10.05 -35.20
C LYS A 122 -15.30 -10.00 -33.97
N LEU A 123 -14.67 -8.85 -33.72
CA LEU A 123 -13.89 -8.65 -32.48
C LEU A 123 -14.79 -8.84 -31.25
N ALA A 124 -15.98 -8.24 -31.23
CA ALA A 124 -16.95 -8.42 -30.16
C ALA A 124 -17.39 -9.90 -30.01
N ASP A 125 -17.62 -10.63 -31.13
CA ASP A 125 -17.92 -12.05 -31.09
C ASP A 125 -16.84 -12.88 -30.43
N ILE A 126 -15.56 -12.61 -30.74
CA ILE A 126 -14.41 -13.28 -30.15
C ILE A 126 -14.33 -12.97 -28.65
N VAL A 127 -14.47 -11.68 -28.26
CA VAL A 127 -14.44 -11.27 -26.86
C VAL A 127 -15.54 -11.96 -26.05
N CYS A 128 -16.77 -12.00 -26.57
CA CYS A 128 -17.89 -12.69 -25.91
C CYS A 128 -17.63 -14.19 -25.73
N ALA A 129 -16.99 -14.85 -26.70
CA ALA A 129 -16.65 -16.26 -26.61
C ALA A 129 -15.62 -16.59 -25.52
N LEU A 130 -14.86 -15.61 -25.04
CA LEU A 130 -13.86 -15.77 -23.96
C LEU A 130 -14.47 -15.70 -22.54
N GLU A 131 -15.75 -15.33 -22.38
CA GLU A 131 -16.41 -15.18 -21.07
C GLU A 131 -16.20 -16.36 -20.11
N PRO A 132 -16.24 -17.64 -20.53
CA PRO A 132 -16.09 -18.76 -19.60
C PRO A 132 -14.73 -18.76 -18.86
N THR A 133 -13.70 -18.20 -19.47
CA THR A 133 -12.32 -18.21 -18.93
C THR A 133 -12.11 -17.13 -17.86
N PHE A 134 -12.75 -15.97 -18.00
CA PHE A 134 -12.43 -14.76 -17.24
C PHE A 134 -13.53 -14.34 -16.28
N GLY A 135 -13.13 -13.67 -15.19
CA GLY A 135 -14.03 -12.99 -14.27
C GLY A 135 -14.43 -11.59 -14.71
N ALA A 136 -13.62 -10.96 -15.58
CA ALA A 136 -13.91 -9.66 -16.18
C ALA A 136 -12.99 -9.42 -17.40
N ILE A 137 -13.36 -8.44 -18.23
CA ILE A 137 -12.65 -8.04 -19.45
C ILE A 137 -12.30 -6.56 -19.39
N ASN A 138 -11.02 -6.25 -19.61
CA ASN A 138 -10.53 -4.90 -19.91
C ASN A 138 -10.27 -4.76 -21.41
N LEU A 139 -11.01 -3.87 -22.08
CA LEU A 139 -10.74 -3.49 -23.45
C LEU A 139 -9.73 -2.34 -23.45
N GLU A 140 -8.72 -2.43 -24.33
CA GLU A 140 -7.59 -1.49 -24.36
C GLU A 140 -7.18 -1.15 -25.78
N ASP A 141 -6.83 0.12 -26.03
CA ASP A 141 -6.23 0.60 -27.29
C ASP A 141 -7.02 0.24 -28.56
N ILE A 142 -8.37 0.20 -28.47
CA ILE A 142 -9.28 0.03 -29.61
C ILE A 142 -9.76 1.42 -30.05
N LYS A 143 -9.56 1.76 -31.33
CA LYS A 143 -9.89 3.09 -31.85
C LYS A 143 -11.40 3.38 -31.82
N ALA A 144 -11.75 4.67 -31.69
CA ALA A 144 -13.12 5.13 -31.96
C ALA A 144 -13.38 5.19 -33.49
N PRO A 145 -14.60 4.88 -33.98
CA PRO A 145 -15.79 4.54 -33.20
C PRO A 145 -15.92 3.05 -32.85
N ASP A 146 -15.00 2.19 -33.32
CA ASP A 146 -15.07 0.73 -33.19
C ASP A 146 -15.19 0.29 -31.71
N CYS A 147 -14.49 0.98 -30.80
CA CYS A 147 -14.52 0.71 -29.37
C CYS A 147 -15.92 0.82 -28.75
N PHE A 148 -16.75 1.76 -29.22
CA PHE A 148 -18.13 1.90 -28.73
C PHE A 148 -19.00 0.72 -29.16
N ILE A 149 -18.82 0.23 -30.41
CA ILE A 149 -19.55 -0.93 -30.95
C ILE A 149 -19.18 -2.18 -30.17
N VAL A 150 -17.86 -2.43 -29.99
CA VAL A 150 -17.37 -3.62 -29.28
C VAL A 150 -17.89 -3.65 -27.85
N GLU A 151 -17.74 -2.52 -27.12
CA GLU A 151 -18.17 -2.44 -25.73
C GLU A 151 -19.69 -2.61 -25.59
N ALA A 152 -20.49 -1.99 -26.44
CA ALA A 152 -21.95 -2.10 -26.40
C ALA A 152 -22.43 -3.55 -26.61
N ILE A 153 -21.87 -4.25 -27.60
CA ILE A 153 -22.22 -5.66 -27.87
C ILE A 153 -21.78 -6.55 -26.69
N CYS A 154 -20.60 -6.33 -26.15
CA CYS A 154 -20.12 -7.11 -25.01
C CYS A 154 -21.00 -6.88 -23.76
N HIS A 155 -21.40 -5.63 -23.48
CA HIS A 155 -22.32 -5.33 -22.36
C HIS A 155 -23.69 -5.98 -22.52
N GLU A 156 -24.19 -6.11 -23.73
CA GLU A 156 -25.49 -6.75 -23.99
C GLU A 156 -25.43 -8.27 -23.82
N ARG A 157 -24.32 -8.89 -24.23
CA ARG A 157 -24.24 -10.36 -24.39
C ARG A 157 -23.55 -11.07 -23.23
N MET A 158 -22.67 -10.37 -22.45
CA MET A 158 -21.85 -10.97 -21.40
C MET A 158 -22.43 -10.71 -20.02
N ASN A 159 -22.22 -11.67 -19.11
CA ASN A 159 -22.65 -11.60 -17.70
C ASN A 159 -21.47 -11.40 -16.74
N ILE A 160 -20.35 -10.88 -17.25
CA ILE A 160 -19.18 -10.46 -16.49
C ILE A 160 -18.85 -9.00 -16.81
N PRO A 161 -18.16 -8.28 -15.93
CA PRO A 161 -17.76 -6.90 -16.21
C PRO A 161 -16.94 -6.78 -17.48
N VAL A 162 -17.33 -5.89 -18.36
CA VAL A 162 -16.55 -5.41 -19.51
C VAL A 162 -16.32 -3.92 -19.30
N PHE A 163 -15.09 -3.45 -19.48
CA PHE A 163 -14.70 -2.08 -19.18
C PHE A 163 -13.61 -1.62 -20.15
N HIS A 164 -13.88 -0.57 -20.89
CA HIS A 164 -12.88 0.03 -21.79
C HIS A 164 -12.11 1.12 -21.04
N ASP A 165 -10.85 0.83 -20.72
CA ASP A 165 -10.09 1.70 -19.82
C ASP A 165 -9.78 3.08 -20.41
N ASP A 166 -9.47 3.19 -21.72
CA ASP A 166 -9.22 4.48 -22.37
C ASP A 166 -10.43 5.41 -22.31
N GLN A 167 -11.64 4.85 -22.30
CA GLN A 167 -12.86 5.62 -22.13
C GLN A 167 -13.12 5.93 -20.66
N HIS A 168 -13.36 4.88 -19.87
CA HIS A 168 -13.94 5.00 -18.54
C HIS A 168 -12.87 5.23 -17.47
N GLY A 169 -11.66 4.63 -17.58
CA GLY A 169 -10.57 4.87 -16.65
C GLY A 169 -10.14 6.33 -16.69
N THR A 170 -9.92 6.86 -17.88
CA THR A 170 -9.60 8.29 -18.08
C THR A 170 -10.73 9.19 -17.54
N ALA A 171 -11.99 8.90 -17.86
CA ALA A 171 -13.13 9.69 -17.39
C ALA A 171 -13.28 9.70 -15.85
N ILE A 172 -12.99 8.59 -15.18
CA ILE A 172 -13.04 8.48 -13.73
C ILE A 172 -11.94 9.33 -13.09
N VAL A 173 -10.70 9.23 -13.57
CA VAL A 173 -9.58 9.99 -12.98
C VAL A 173 -9.73 11.48 -13.25
N VAL A 174 -10.17 11.87 -14.45
CA VAL A 174 -10.54 13.26 -14.79
C VAL A 174 -11.67 13.75 -13.90
N GLY A 175 -12.71 12.94 -13.66
CA GLY A 175 -13.82 13.29 -12.78
C GLY A 175 -13.38 13.54 -11.34
N ALA A 176 -12.47 12.71 -10.81
CA ALA A 176 -11.91 12.88 -9.47
C ALA A 176 -11.04 14.15 -9.37
N ALA A 177 -10.16 14.37 -10.35
CA ALA A 177 -9.34 15.60 -10.43
C ALA A 177 -10.20 16.85 -10.55
N ALA A 178 -11.24 16.82 -11.41
CA ALA A 178 -12.17 17.95 -11.59
C ALA A 178 -12.96 18.25 -10.31
N THR A 179 -13.44 17.22 -9.61
CA THR A 179 -14.13 17.40 -8.31
C THR A 179 -13.27 18.17 -7.32
N ASN A 180 -12.01 17.82 -7.19
CA ASN A 180 -11.11 18.47 -6.27
C ASN A 180 -10.60 19.83 -6.78
N ALA A 181 -10.39 20.00 -8.08
CA ALA A 181 -10.00 21.29 -8.68
C ALA A 181 -11.11 22.34 -8.51
N LEU A 182 -12.37 21.94 -8.66
CA LEU A 182 -13.51 22.83 -8.41
C LEU A 182 -13.61 23.22 -6.94
N LEU A 183 -13.37 22.31 -6.02
CA LEU A 183 -13.31 22.61 -4.59
C LEU A 183 -12.21 23.64 -4.27
N VAL A 184 -11.00 23.46 -4.81
CA VAL A 184 -9.86 24.37 -4.62
C VAL A 184 -10.15 25.76 -5.24
N SER A 185 -10.75 25.80 -6.44
CA SER A 185 -11.08 27.05 -7.14
C SER A 185 -12.37 27.71 -6.61
N LYS A 186 -13.14 27.02 -5.73
CA LYS A 186 -14.46 27.43 -5.23
C LYS A 186 -15.50 27.62 -6.32
N LYS A 187 -15.52 26.69 -7.30
CA LYS A 187 -16.49 26.64 -8.40
C LYS A 187 -17.39 25.41 -8.27
N ASN A 188 -18.56 25.41 -8.95
CA ASN A 188 -19.50 24.30 -8.93
C ASN A 188 -19.67 23.71 -10.33
N PHE A 189 -19.92 22.41 -10.43
CA PHE A 189 -20.13 21.72 -11.71
C PHE A 189 -21.28 22.34 -12.54
N SER A 190 -22.37 22.80 -11.91
CA SER A 190 -23.54 23.37 -12.60
C SER A 190 -23.25 24.68 -13.33
N ASP A 191 -22.20 25.41 -12.93
CA ASP A 191 -22.01 26.80 -13.31
C ASP A 191 -20.81 26.99 -14.25
N ILE A 192 -19.91 26.00 -14.34
CA ILE A 192 -18.67 26.09 -15.13
C ILE A 192 -18.92 25.95 -16.61
N LYS A 193 -18.11 26.70 -17.38
CA LYS A 193 -17.94 26.55 -18.82
C LYS A 193 -16.76 25.63 -19.11
N ILE A 194 -16.98 24.56 -19.85
CA ILE A 194 -15.95 23.63 -20.28
C ILE A 194 -15.66 23.80 -21.74
N VAL A 195 -14.37 23.91 -22.08
CA VAL A 195 -13.89 23.80 -23.45
C VAL A 195 -12.99 22.59 -23.55
N SER A 196 -13.31 21.68 -24.45
CA SER A 196 -12.56 20.43 -24.64
C SER A 196 -12.00 20.33 -26.04
N THR A 197 -10.81 19.74 -26.16
CA THR A 197 -10.20 19.35 -27.43
C THR A 197 -9.99 17.84 -27.48
N GLY A 198 -10.40 17.21 -28.56
CA GLY A 198 -10.34 15.75 -28.76
C GLY A 198 -11.72 15.09 -28.70
N GLY A 199 -12.30 14.80 -29.87
CA GLY A 199 -13.59 14.12 -30.03
C GLY A 199 -13.50 12.59 -30.14
N GLY A 200 -12.40 11.99 -29.63
CA GLY A 200 -12.20 10.54 -29.58
C GLY A 200 -12.86 9.87 -28.37
N ALA A 201 -12.54 8.59 -28.15
CA ALA A 201 -13.11 7.76 -27.11
C ALA A 201 -12.99 8.38 -25.69
N ALA A 202 -11.78 8.80 -25.32
CA ALA A 202 -11.51 9.41 -24.01
C ALA A 202 -12.24 10.76 -23.83
N GLY A 203 -12.19 11.64 -24.83
CA GLY A 203 -12.83 12.96 -24.76
C GLY A 203 -14.35 12.86 -24.54
N ILE A 204 -15.02 12.06 -25.36
CA ILE A 204 -16.46 11.81 -25.24
C ILE A 204 -16.82 11.20 -23.88
N ALA A 205 -16.06 10.19 -23.41
CA ALA A 205 -16.31 9.55 -22.13
C ALA A 205 -16.12 10.52 -20.95
N CYS A 206 -15.06 11.36 -20.98
CA CYS A 206 -14.83 12.39 -19.96
C CYS A 206 -15.97 13.40 -19.90
N LEU A 207 -16.42 13.91 -21.04
CA LEU A 207 -17.53 14.88 -21.09
C LEU A 207 -18.83 14.30 -20.58
N ASN A 208 -19.16 13.05 -20.96
CA ASN A 208 -20.33 12.34 -20.45
C ASN A 208 -20.23 12.13 -18.92
N MET A 209 -19.05 11.83 -18.40
CA MET A 209 -18.84 11.68 -16.96
C MET A 209 -19.01 13.01 -16.23
N LEU A 210 -18.50 14.11 -16.77
CA LEU A 210 -18.67 15.46 -16.19
C LEU A 210 -20.15 15.88 -16.17
N ILE A 211 -20.95 15.48 -17.18
CA ILE A 211 -22.41 15.69 -17.14
C ILE A 211 -23.05 14.90 -15.99
N LYS A 212 -22.64 13.63 -15.77
CA LYS A 212 -23.13 12.83 -14.64
C LYS A 212 -22.73 13.41 -13.27
N LEU A 213 -21.63 14.17 -13.21
CA LEU A 213 -21.20 14.90 -12.04
C LEU A 213 -21.92 16.25 -11.85
N GLY A 214 -22.75 16.67 -12.80
CA GLY A 214 -23.60 17.85 -12.69
C GLY A 214 -23.30 19.01 -13.64
N VAL A 215 -22.37 18.84 -14.59
CA VAL A 215 -22.13 19.84 -15.64
C VAL A 215 -23.32 19.90 -16.58
N LYS A 216 -23.77 21.11 -16.89
CA LYS A 216 -24.82 21.29 -17.90
C LYS A 216 -24.25 21.12 -19.31
N ARG A 217 -24.92 20.33 -20.14
CA ARG A 217 -24.49 20.05 -21.51
C ARG A 217 -24.28 21.32 -22.33
N GLU A 218 -25.13 22.32 -22.19
CA GLU A 218 -25.04 23.60 -22.88
C GLU A 218 -23.78 24.41 -22.55
N ASN A 219 -23.12 24.10 -21.44
CA ASN A 219 -21.87 24.73 -21.02
C ASN A 219 -20.62 24.03 -21.58
N ILE A 220 -20.80 22.92 -22.34
CA ILE A 220 -19.68 22.14 -22.89
C ILE A 220 -19.47 22.50 -24.37
N TRP A 221 -18.24 22.87 -24.71
CA TRP A 221 -17.80 23.25 -26.04
C TRP A 221 -16.70 22.29 -26.51
N LEU A 222 -17.07 21.33 -27.37
CA LEU A 222 -16.17 20.30 -27.89
C LEU A 222 -15.55 20.76 -29.22
N CYS A 223 -14.22 20.71 -29.29
CA CYS A 223 -13.44 20.89 -30.51
C CYS A 223 -12.72 19.58 -30.90
N ASP A 224 -12.57 19.33 -32.19
CA ASP A 224 -11.74 18.26 -32.71
C ASP A 224 -10.80 18.79 -33.83
N ILE A 225 -10.23 17.91 -34.64
CA ILE A 225 -9.29 18.29 -35.74
C ILE A 225 -9.94 19.23 -36.78
N HIS A 226 -11.26 19.21 -36.94
CA HIS A 226 -12.02 20.09 -37.85
C HIS A 226 -12.59 21.32 -37.12
N GLY A 227 -12.22 21.57 -35.88
CA GLY A 227 -12.66 22.71 -35.08
C GLY A 227 -13.83 22.39 -34.17
N LEU A 228 -14.66 23.39 -33.88
CA LEU A 228 -15.81 23.27 -32.99
C LEU A 228 -16.86 22.29 -33.56
N VAL A 229 -17.42 21.47 -32.68
CA VAL A 229 -18.60 20.63 -32.96
C VAL A 229 -19.85 21.51 -32.84
N TYR A 230 -20.48 21.82 -33.97
CA TYR A 230 -21.65 22.73 -34.07
C TYR A 230 -22.83 22.04 -34.78
N ASP A 231 -24.02 22.57 -34.53
CA ASP A 231 -25.24 22.04 -35.13
C ASP A 231 -25.25 22.20 -36.65
N GLY A 232 -25.47 21.11 -37.37
CA GLY A 232 -25.40 21.04 -38.84
C GLY A 232 -24.04 20.78 -39.44
N ARG A 233 -22.98 20.56 -38.65
CA ARG A 233 -21.67 20.06 -39.11
C ARG A 233 -21.81 18.62 -39.58
N THR A 234 -21.19 18.31 -40.74
CA THR A 234 -21.21 16.96 -41.35
C THR A 234 -19.85 16.26 -41.33
N GLU A 235 -18.75 17.02 -41.25
CA GLU A 235 -17.38 16.51 -41.30
C GLU A 235 -17.03 15.76 -40.00
N ASP A 236 -16.57 14.51 -40.12
CA ASP A 236 -16.12 13.65 -39.03
C ASP A 236 -17.10 13.61 -37.84
N MET A 237 -18.39 13.45 -38.14
CA MET A 237 -19.46 13.36 -37.14
C MET A 237 -19.88 11.92 -36.91
N ASN A 238 -20.17 11.61 -35.65
CA ASN A 238 -20.81 10.38 -35.19
C ASN A 238 -21.90 10.73 -34.16
N PRO A 239 -22.75 9.79 -33.75
CA PRO A 239 -23.81 10.05 -32.77
C PRO A 239 -23.28 10.61 -31.42
N GLU A 240 -22.15 10.13 -30.97
CA GLU A 240 -21.53 10.53 -29.71
C GLU A 240 -21.09 12.00 -29.74
N LYS A 241 -20.41 12.43 -30.83
CA LYS A 241 -20.04 13.83 -31.03
C LYS A 241 -21.26 14.74 -31.22
N ALA A 242 -22.27 14.27 -31.94
CA ALA A 242 -23.50 15.04 -32.21
C ALA A 242 -24.22 15.46 -30.90
N ASN A 243 -24.11 14.67 -29.85
CA ASN A 243 -24.62 15.03 -28.53
C ASN A 243 -24.02 16.33 -27.97
N PHE A 244 -22.85 16.77 -28.43
CA PHE A 244 -22.15 17.97 -27.96
C PHE A 244 -22.23 19.14 -28.97
N ALA A 245 -22.97 19.00 -30.07
CA ALA A 245 -23.12 20.06 -31.05
C ALA A 245 -23.79 21.30 -30.45
N GLN A 246 -23.20 22.47 -30.68
CA GLN A 246 -23.69 23.76 -30.18
C GLN A 246 -24.32 24.59 -31.30
N LYS A 247 -25.45 25.28 -31.01
CA LYS A 247 -26.08 26.25 -31.95
C LYS A 247 -25.32 27.55 -31.87
N THR A 248 -24.37 27.76 -32.83
CA THR A 248 -23.48 28.91 -32.79
C THR A 248 -22.82 29.14 -34.16
N ASP A 249 -22.40 30.37 -34.42
CA ASP A 249 -21.58 30.75 -35.56
C ASP A 249 -20.06 30.59 -35.32
N LYS A 250 -19.66 30.22 -34.11
CA LYS A 250 -18.26 29.96 -33.74
C LYS A 250 -17.78 28.67 -34.41
N ARG A 251 -16.48 28.61 -34.77
CA ARG A 251 -15.92 27.49 -35.50
C ARG A 251 -14.61 26.93 -34.93
N ARG A 252 -13.87 27.69 -34.15
CA ARG A 252 -12.52 27.35 -33.69
C ARG A 252 -12.41 27.38 -32.17
N LEU A 253 -11.40 26.71 -31.63
CA LEU A 253 -11.05 26.75 -30.21
C LEU A 253 -10.90 28.20 -29.72
N ASN A 254 -10.18 29.04 -30.51
CA ASN A 254 -9.96 30.44 -30.18
C ASN A 254 -11.26 31.27 -30.02
N ASP A 255 -12.35 30.87 -30.65
CA ASP A 255 -13.64 31.58 -30.60
C ASP A 255 -14.44 31.23 -29.32
N VAL A 256 -14.12 30.12 -28.66
CA VAL A 256 -14.90 29.58 -27.56
C VAL A 256 -14.19 29.59 -26.20
N ILE A 257 -12.86 29.79 -26.21
CA ILE A 257 -12.04 29.69 -24.99
C ILE A 257 -12.32 30.79 -23.95
N ASP A 258 -12.77 31.97 -24.40
CA ASP A 258 -13.01 33.11 -23.52
C ASP A 258 -13.98 32.78 -22.39
N GLY A 259 -13.55 33.06 -21.17
CA GLY A 259 -14.34 32.79 -19.98
C GLY A 259 -14.52 31.29 -19.66
N ALA A 260 -13.73 30.39 -20.25
CA ALA A 260 -13.76 28.98 -19.90
C ALA A 260 -13.19 28.78 -18.49
N ASP A 261 -13.91 28.03 -17.66
CA ASP A 261 -13.48 27.64 -16.30
C ASP A 261 -12.56 26.44 -16.31
N LEU A 262 -12.86 25.47 -17.20
CA LEU A 262 -12.08 24.27 -17.37
C LEU A 262 -11.76 24.02 -18.83
N PHE A 263 -10.47 23.85 -19.15
CA PHE A 263 -9.99 23.31 -20.41
C PHE A 263 -9.64 21.83 -20.22
N LEU A 264 -10.20 20.96 -21.07
CA LEU A 264 -9.92 19.53 -21.11
C LEU A 264 -9.28 19.18 -22.46
N GLY A 265 -7.99 18.97 -22.46
CA GLY A 265 -7.20 18.57 -23.62
C GLY A 265 -6.97 17.06 -23.66
N LEU A 266 -7.42 16.41 -24.74
CA LEU A 266 -7.23 14.99 -25.04
C LEU A 266 -6.94 14.81 -26.53
N SER A 267 -6.05 15.67 -27.06
CA SER A 267 -5.87 15.84 -28.52
C SER A 267 -4.40 15.84 -28.93
N ALA A 268 -3.83 16.99 -29.22
CA ALA A 268 -2.49 17.10 -29.77
C ALA A 268 -1.66 18.22 -29.10
N PRO A 269 -0.33 18.12 -29.12
CA PRO A 269 0.55 19.12 -28.53
C PRO A 269 0.36 20.53 -29.08
N GLY A 270 0.50 21.54 -28.21
CA GLY A 270 0.61 22.95 -28.60
C GLY A 270 -0.70 23.59 -29.09
N ILE A 271 -1.85 22.95 -28.94
CA ILE A 271 -3.13 23.50 -29.40
C ILE A 271 -3.61 24.67 -28.52
N LEU A 272 -3.35 24.63 -27.22
CA LEU A 272 -3.68 25.69 -26.27
C LEU A 272 -2.48 26.66 -26.18
N THR A 273 -2.72 27.97 -26.36
CA THR A 273 -1.69 28.98 -26.24
C THR A 273 -1.81 29.78 -24.94
N VAL A 274 -0.71 30.39 -24.48
CA VAL A 274 -0.69 31.25 -23.29
C VAL A 274 -1.70 32.40 -23.40
N ASP A 275 -1.87 32.98 -24.58
CA ASP A 275 -2.85 34.06 -24.81
C ASP A 275 -4.30 33.57 -24.71
N MET A 276 -4.58 32.32 -25.06
CA MET A 276 -5.86 31.69 -24.83
C MET A 276 -6.10 31.50 -23.32
N VAL A 277 -5.10 31.01 -22.59
CA VAL A 277 -5.19 30.81 -21.13
C VAL A 277 -5.50 32.14 -20.40
N LYS A 278 -4.87 33.23 -20.78
CA LYS A 278 -5.15 34.56 -20.19
C LYS A 278 -6.58 35.06 -20.39
N ARG A 279 -7.31 34.51 -21.35
CA ARG A 279 -8.72 34.85 -21.64
C ARG A 279 -9.73 33.93 -20.95
N MET A 280 -9.24 32.87 -20.31
CA MET A 280 -10.08 31.98 -19.50
C MET A 280 -10.59 32.72 -18.25
N ALA A 281 -11.51 32.10 -17.55
CA ALA A 281 -12.02 32.60 -16.27
C ALA A 281 -10.93 32.67 -15.18
N ALA A 282 -11.17 33.45 -14.15
CA ALA A 282 -10.26 33.50 -12.98
C ALA A 282 -10.07 32.10 -12.38
N LYS A 283 -8.84 31.81 -11.93
CA LYS A 283 -8.43 30.48 -11.46
C LYS A 283 -8.80 29.39 -12.46
N PRO A 284 -8.27 29.45 -13.69
CA PRO A 284 -8.62 28.49 -14.73
C PRO A 284 -8.09 27.09 -14.34
N ILE A 285 -8.88 26.07 -14.64
CA ILE A 285 -8.50 24.67 -14.48
C ILE A 285 -8.08 24.15 -15.86
N ILE A 286 -6.88 23.62 -15.98
CA ILE A 286 -6.31 23.20 -17.26
C ILE A 286 -5.82 21.74 -17.14
N PHE A 287 -6.54 20.84 -17.77
CA PHE A 287 -6.17 19.43 -17.89
C PHE A 287 -5.62 19.20 -19.29
N ALA A 288 -4.30 19.24 -19.41
CA ALA A 288 -3.56 19.07 -20.68
C ALA A 288 -3.01 17.63 -20.72
N LEU A 289 -3.81 16.71 -21.24
CA LEU A 289 -3.61 15.26 -21.06
C LEU A 289 -3.03 14.56 -22.29
N ALA A 290 -2.72 15.26 -23.36
CA ALA A 290 -2.06 14.68 -24.53
C ALA A 290 -0.69 14.08 -24.15
N ASN A 291 -0.39 12.90 -24.69
CA ASN A 291 0.85 12.17 -24.48
C ASN A 291 1.60 11.96 -25.80
N PRO A 292 2.96 12.04 -25.82
CA PRO A 292 3.87 12.33 -24.70
C PRO A 292 4.04 13.82 -24.39
N VAL A 293 3.53 14.72 -25.22
CA VAL A 293 3.64 16.18 -25.05
C VAL A 293 2.24 16.76 -24.83
N PRO A 294 2.01 17.53 -23.75
CA PRO A 294 0.71 18.10 -23.43
C PRO A 294 0.32 19.22 -24.42
N GLU A 295 -0.96 19.59 -24.44
CA GLU A 295 -1.54 20.66 -25.25
C GLU A 295 -0.90 22.02 -24.97
N ILE A 296 -0.38 22.23 -23.76
CA ILE A 296 0.38 23.40 -23.33
C ILE A 296 1.34 23.00 -22.21
N SER A 297 2.50 23.65 -22.15
CA SER A 297 3.47 23.43 -21.06
C SER A 297 2.95 24.00 -19.73
N PRO A 298 2.92 23.19 -18.63
CA PRO A 298 2.57 23.70 -17.30
C PRO A 298 3.45 24.86 -16.83
N VAL A 299 4.74 24.86 -17.20
CA VAL A 299 5.68 25.91 -16.84
C VAL A 299 5.26 27.25 -17.45
N ASP A 300 4.87 27.25 -18.74
CA ASP A 300 4.47 28.45 -19.46
C ASP A 300 3.13 29.00 -18.92
N VAL A 301 2.20 28.10 -18.56
CA VAL A 301 0.91 28.48 -17.97
C VAL A 301 1.12 29.15 -16.62
N LEU A 302 1.86 28.52 -15.72
CA LEU A 302 2.06 29.03 -14.34
C LEU A 302 2.89 30.32 -14.33
N ALA A 303 3.79 30.51 -15.29
CA ALA A 303 4.50 31.78 -15.47
C ALA A 303 3.58 32.93 -15.90
N ALA A 304 2.54 32.63 -16.70
CA ALA A 304 1.61 33.63 -17.23
C ALA A 304 0.37 33.85 -16.36
N VAL A 305 -0.13 32.80 -15.72
CA VAL A 305 -1.33 32.76 -14.86
C VAL A 305 -1.01 31.92 -13.61
N PRO A 306 -0.38 32.51 -12.57
CA PRO A 306 0.12 31.78 -11.40
C PRO A 306 -0.94 31.07 -10.56
N ASP A 307 -2.20 31.47 -10.66
CA ASP A 307 -3.34 30.90 -9.95
C ASP A 307 -4.08 29.82 -10.77
N ALA A 308 -3.55 29.42 -11.92
CA ALA A 308 -4.07 28.32 -12.71
C ALA A 308 -3.85 26.96 -11.99
N ILE A 309 -4.83 26.07 -12.11
CA ILE A 309 -4.75 24.70 -11.59
C ILE A 309 -4.45 23.78 -12.77
N MET A 310 -3.28 23.12 -12.73
CA MET A 310 -2.79 22.27 -13.81
C MET A 310 -2.87 20.78 -13.49
N ALA A 311 -3.25 19.96 -14.47
CA ALA A 311 -3.02 18.51 -14.47
C ALA A 311 -2.56 18.05 -15.85
N THR A 312 -1.73 17.00 -15.89
CA THR A 312 -1.20 16.40 -17.12
C THR A 312 -1.22 14.88 -17.05
N GLY A 313 -1.00 14.21 -18.18
CA GLY A 313 -0.77 12.75 -18.21
C GLY A 313 0.63 12.34 -17.76
N ARG A 314 1.57 13.25 -17.56
CA ARG A 314 2.98 13.00 -17.29
C ARG A 314 3.27 12.89 -15.79
N SER A 315 4.19 11.99 -15.43
CA SER A 315 4.61 11.75 -14.04
C SER A 315 5.59 12.80 -13.50
N ASP A 316 6.20 13.59 -14.37
CA ASP A 316 7.17 14.63 -14.00
C ASP A 316 6.52 16.00 -13.66
N TYR A 317 5.19 16.07 -13.70
CA TYR A 317 4.41 17.25 -13.29
C TYR A 317 3.44 16.88 -12.15
N PRO A 318 3.02 17.87 -11.32
CA PRO A 318 1.96 17.68 -10.34
C PRO A 318 0.63 17.22 -10.98
N ASN A 319 -0.21 16.55 -10.20
CA ASN A 319 -1.55 16.11 -10.63
C ASN A 319 -1.52 15.22 -11.88
N GLN A 320 -0.71 14.16 -11.86
CA GLN A 320 -0.69 13.19 -12.95
C GLN A 320 -2.05 12.47 -13.08
N VAL A 321 -2.75 12.70 -14.19
CA VAL A 321 -3.97 11.95 -14.56
C VAL A 321 -3.53 10.66 -15.25
N ASN A 322 -3.66 9.54 -14.54
CA ASN A 322 -3.23 8.23 -15.02
C ASN A 322 -4.29 7.17 -14.64
N ASN A 323 -4.71 6.37 -15.61
CA ASN A 323 -5.73 5.33 -15.47
C ASN A 323 -5.39 4.28 -14.41
N VAL A 324 -4.11 4.10 -14.06
CA VAL A 324 -3.66 3.20 -12.99
C VAL A 324 -4.29 3.52 -11.62
N LEU A 325 -4.77 4.74 -11.43
CA LEU A 325 -5.51 5.12 -10.22
C LEU A 325 -6.92 4.51 -10.18
N CYS A 326 -7.43 4.03 -11.30
CA CYS A 326 -8.80 3.53 -11.44
C CYS A 326 -8.85 2.02 -11.67
N PHE A 327 -8.32 1.54 -12.83
CA PHE A 327 -8.65 0.21 -13.34
C PHE A 327 -8.30 -0.94 -12.38
N PRO A 328 -7.18 -0.98 -11.67
CA PRO A 328 -6.89 -2.12 -10.80
C PRO A 328 -7.93 -2.26 -9.69
N PHE A 329 -8.34 -1.14 -9.13
CA PHE A 329 -9.19 -1.09 -7.94
C PHE A 329 -10.67 -1.21 -8.26
N ILE A 330 -11.15 -0.68 -9.39
CA ILE A 330 -12.55 -0.87 -9.82
C ILE A 330 -12.81 -2.34 -10.21
N PHE A 331 -11.83 -2.99 -10.88
CA PHE A 331 -11.90 -4.43 -11.16
C PHE A 331 -11.81 -5.25 -9.88
N ARG A 332 -10.97 -4.88 -8.90
CA ARG A 332 -10.91 -5.58 -7.61
C ARG A 332 -12.25 -5.58 -6.89
N GLY A 333 -12.89 -4.41 -6.77
CA GLY A 333 -14.21 -4.30 -6.17
C GLY A 333 -15.28 -5.10 -6.92
N ALA A 334 -15.27 -5.04 -8.25
CA ALA A 334 -16.22 -5.77 -9.10
C ALA A 334 -16.04 -7.31 -9.02
N LEU A 335 -14.79 -7.80 -9.09
CA LEU A 335 -14.48 -9.22 -9.00
C LEU A 335 -14.84 -9.82 -7.64
N ASP A 336 -14.58 -9.11 -6.55
CA ASP A 336 -14.79 -9.63 -5.20
C ASP A 336 -16.27 -9.87 -4.90
N VAL A 337 -17.15 -9.02 -5.39
CA VAL A 337 -18.60 -9.21 -5.28
C VAL A 337 -19.22 -10.02 -6.42
N GLY A 338 -18.40 -10.45 -7.40
CA GLY A 338 -18.88 -11.15 -8.60
C GLY A 338 -19.90 -10.30 -9.37
N ALA A 339 -19.59 -9.04 -9.61
CA ALA A 339 -20.44 -8.13 -10.35
C ALA A 339 -20.65 -8.64 -11.78
N THR A 340 -21.85 -8.44 -12.32
CA THR A 340 -22.19 -8.79 -13.72
C THR A 340 -21.80 -7.69 -14.70
N GLN A 341 -21.60 -6.46 -14.20
CA GLN A 341 -21.21 -5.30 -14.99
C GLN A 341 -20.54 -4.23 -14.10
N ILE A 342 -19.81 -3.30 -14.68
CA ILE A 342 -19.37 -2.06 -14.04
C ILE A 342 -20.30 -0.94 -14.49
N ASN A 343 -21.27 -0.59 -13.65
CA ASN A 343 -22.28 0.43 -13.97
C ASN A 343 -21.84 1.84 -13.53
N ASP A 344 -22.68 2.84 -13.86
CA ASP A 344 -22.37 4.25 -13.54
C ASP A 344 -22.26 4.54 -12.05
N ALA A 345 -23.03 3.89 -11.20
CA ALA A 345 -22.93 4.06 -9.75
C ALA A 345 -21.56 3.60 -9.22
N MET A 346 -21.01 2.51 -9.75
CA MET A 346 -19.68 2.03 -9.42
C MET A 346 -18.59 3.00 -9.92
N LYS A 347 -18.75 3.57 -11.12
CA LYS A 347 -17.82 4.59 -11.66
C LYS A 347 -17.85 5.86 -10.81
N LEU A 348 -19.01 6.35 -10.40
CA LEU A 348 -19.15 7.50 -9.51
C LEU A 348 -18.60 7.23 -8.10
N ALA A 349 -18.80 6.02 -7.58
CA ALA A 349 -18.21 5.63 -6.29
C ALA A 349 -16.66 5.61 -6.34
N CYS A 350 -16.08 5.16 -7.46
CA CYS A 350 -14.65 5.24 -7.70
C CYS A 350 -14.15 6.68 -7.70
N ILE A 351 -14.82 7.58 -8.42
CA ILE A 351 -14.54 9.04 -8.44
C ILE A 351 -14.55 9.61 -7.02
N ALA A 352 -15.61 9.34 -6.28
CA ALA A 352 -15.77 9.84 -4.91
C ALA A 352 -14.66 9.32 -3.99
N GLY A 353 -14.29 8.03 -4.10
CA GLY A 353 -13.21 7.42 -3.34
C GLY A 353 -11.85 8.06 -3.64
N LEU A 354 -11.50 8.24 -4.92
CA LEU A 354 -10.27 8.89 -5.34
C LEU A 354 -10.19 10.34 -4.87
N ALA A 355 -11.27 11.11 -5.06
CA ALA A 355 -11.32 12.50 -4.65
C ALA A 355 -11.22 12.66 -3.12
N ALA A 356 -11.89 11.80 -2.34
CA ALA A 356 -11.82 11.80 -0.88
C ALA A 356 -10.41 11.41 -0.38
N LEU A 357 -9.76 10.44 -1.01
CA LEU A 357 -8.42 10.00 -0.62
C LEU A 357 -7.36 11.09 -0.80
N ALA A 358 -7.46 11.90 -1.86
CA ALA A 358 -6.56 13.05 -2.06
C ALA A 358 -6.71 14.13 -0.96
N ARG A 359 -7.88 14.24 -0.36
CA ARG A 359 -8.17 15.19 0.75
C ARG A 359 -7.79 14.64 2.12
N ALA A 360 -7.65 13.31 2.24
CA ALA A 360 -7.24 12.69 3.49
C ALA A 360 -5.75 12.95 3.78
N THR A 361 -5.38 12.95 5.05
CA THR A 361 -3.98 13.06 5.46
C THR A 361 -3.14 11.99 4.78
N THR A 362 -2.00 12.39 4.21
CA THR A 362 -1.13 11.47 3.49
C THR A 362 -0.52 10.43 4.42
N SER A 363 -0.60 9.15 4.06
CA SER A 363 0.04 8.09 4.83
C SER A 363 1.57 8.17 4.75
N ALA A 364 2.24 7.69 5.80
CA ALA A 364 3.70 7.67 5.86
C ALA A 364 4.32 6.81 4.75
N GLU A 365 3.65 5.74 4.35
CA GLU A 365 4.08 4.84 3.28
C GLU A 365 3.98 5.50 1.91
N ALA A 366 2.89 6.23 1.66
CA ALA A 366 2.75 7.01 0.44
C ALA A 366 3.83 8.11 0.36
N ALA A 367 4.08 8.81 1.47
CA ALA A 367 5.15 9.81 1.55
C ALA A 367 6.54 9.20 1.31
N ALA A 368 6.82 8.02 1.86
CA ALA A 368 8.09 7.31 1.67
C ALA A 368 8.29 6.87 0.20
N ALA A 369 7.23 6.43 -0.47
CA ALA A 369 7.29 6.02 -1.87
C ALA A 369 7.68 7.17 -2.83
N TYR A 370 7.43 8.41 -2.42
CA TYR A 370 7.68 9.62 -3.22
C TYR A 370 8.74 10.56 -2.63
N GLN A 371 9.66 10.05 -1.80
CA GLN A 371 10.88 10.71 -1.33
C GLN A 371 10.68 12.12 -0.72
N GLY A 372 9.58 12.34 -0.03
CA GLY A 372 9.31 13.59 0.68
C GLY A 372 8.70 14.71 -0.18
N GLU A 373 8.19 14.41 -1.37
CA GLU A 373 7.36 15.38 -2.11
C GLU A 373 6.14 15.77 -1.25
N PRO A 374 5.80 17.07 -1.18
CA PRO A 374 4.64 17.51 -0.42
C PRO A 374 3.35 16.97 -1.06
N MET A 375 2.63 16.11 -0.33
CA MET A 375 1.35 15.52 -0.75
C MET A 375 0.20 16.11 0.09
N THR A 376 0.14 17.43 0.13
CA THR A 376 -0.91 18.16 0.84
C THR A 376 -1.97 18.60 -0.16
N PHE A 377 -3.25 18.35 0.16
CA PHE A 377 -4.37 18.74 -0.68
C PHE A 377 -4.33 20.22 -1.07
N GLY A 378 -4.43 20.48 -2.36
CA GLY A 378 -4.35 21.82 -2.92
C GLY A 378 -4.12 21.82 -4.43
N PRO A 379 -3.77 22.97 -5.03
CA PRO A 379 -3.61 23.09 -6.48
C PRO A 379 -2.64 22.08 -7.11
N ASN A 380 -1.64 21.65 -6.34
CA ASN A 380 -0.59 20.71 -6.80
C ASN A 380 -0.83 19.26 -6.36
N TYR A 381 -1.92 18.99 -5.64
CA TYR A 381 -2.29 17.64 -5.20
C TYR A 381 -3.81 17.48 -5.18
N LEU A 382 -4.39 17.19 -6.35
CA LEU A 382 -5.84 17.03 -6.60
C LEU A 382 -6.28 15.57 -6.56
N ILE A 383 -5.38 14.67 -6.88
CA ILE A 383 -5.61 13.22 -6.97
C ILE A 383 -4.47 12.48 -6.26
N PRO A 384 -4.74 11.28 -5.70
CA PRO A 384 -3.70 10.48 -5.06
C PRO A 384 -2.65 10.03 -6.09
N LYS A 385 -1.49 9.63 -5.61
CA LYS A 385 -0.43 9.06 -6.46
C LYS A 385 -0.56 7.54 -6.56
N PRO A 386 -0.10 6.91 -7.67
CA PRO A 386 -0.32 5.47 -7.94
C PRO A 386 0.17 4.51 -6.86
N PHE A 387 1.24 4.83 -6.15
CA PHE A 387 1.77 4.00 -5.08
C PHE A 387 1.19 4.31 -3.68
N ASP A 388 0.09 5.05 -3.59
CA ASP A 388 -0.61 5.21 -2.32
C ASP A 388 -1.29 3.87 -1.94
N PRO A 389 -0.84 3.22 -0.87
CA PRO A 389 -1.32 1.88 -0.52
C PRO A 389 -2.79 1.85 -0.09
N ARG A 390 -3.38 3.00 0.25
CA ARG A 390 -4.78 3.12 0.65
C ARG A 390 -5.76 3.02 -0.52
N LEU A 391 -5.27 3.19 -1.77
CA LEU A 391 -6.10 3.15 -2.98
C LEU A 391 -6.95 1.88 -3.04
N MET A 392 -6.35 0.71 -2.79
CA MET A 392 -7.07 -0.54 -2.89
C MET A 392 -8.21 -0.64 -1.88
N GLY A 393 -7.95 -0.38 -0.60
CA GLY A 393 -8.97 -0.42 0.45
C GLY A 393 -10.09 0.60 0.26
N VAL A 394 -9.76 1.83 -0.14
CA VAL A 394 -10.75 2.90 -0.32
C VAL A 394 -11.59 2.68 -1.58
N VAL A 395 -10.95 2.49 -2.73
CA VAL A 395 -11.65 2.45 -4.03
C VAL A 395 -12.41 1.13 -4.20
N ALA A 396 -11.76 -0.02 -3.94
CA ALA A 396 -12.42 -1.30 -4.12
C ALA A 396 -13.63 -1.48 -3.18
N CYS A 397 -13.53 -1.01 -1.92
CA CYS A 397 -14.68 -1.03 -1.01
C CYS A 397 -15.84 -0.16 -1.49
N ALA A 398 -15.57 1.05 -1.99
CA ALA A 398 -16.59 1.94 -2.51
C ALA A 398 -17.30 1.33 -3.73
N VAL A 399 -16.53 0.74 -4.63
CA VAL A 399 -17.02 0.07 -5.83
C VAL A 399 -17.85 -1.18 -5.49
N ALA A 400 -17.34 -2.03 -4.59
CA ALA A 400 -18.04 -3.24 -4.14
C ALA A 400 -19.39 -2.88 -3.49
N LYS A 401 -19.41 -1.85 -2.64
CA LYS A 401 -20.65 -1.35 -2.03
C LYS A 401 -21.64 -0.87 -3.09
N ALA A 402 -21.21 -0.05 -4.06
CA ALA A 402 -22.06 0.44 -5.13
C ALA A 402 -22.61 -0.70 -6.00
N ALA A 403 -21.83 -1.75 -6.27
CA ALA A 403 -22.27 -2.93 -6.97
C ALA A 403 -23.36 -3.69 -6.21
N MET A 404 -23.24 -3.83 -4.90
CA MET A 404 -24.27 -4.44 -4.05
C MET A 404 -25.52 -3.57 -3.96
N ASP A 405 -25.37 -2.28 -3.75
CA ASP A 405 -26.48 -1.33 -3.64
C ASP A 405 -27.32 -1.24 -4.94
N THR A 406 -26.71 -1.50 -6.10
CA THR A 406 -27.36 -1.51 -7.41
C THR A 406 -27.80 -2.89 -7.89
N GLY A 407 -27.62 -3.94 -7.09
CA GLY A 407 -28.10 -5.29 -7.37
C GLY A 407 -27.32 -6.05 -8.45
N VAL A 408 -26.14 -5.58 -8.87
CA VAL A 408 -25.32 -6.26 -9.87
C VAL A 408 -24.33 -7.26 -9.27
N ALA A 409 -24.23 -7.32 -7.95
CA ALA A 409 -23.38 -8.25 -7.21
C ALA A 409 -24.01 -9.64 -7.10
N THR A 410 -23.32 -10.70 -7.54
CA THR A 410 -23.77 -12.10 -7.39
C THR A 410 -23.25 -12.77 -6.12
N ARG A 411 -22.25 -12.17 -5.47
CA ARG A 411 -21.60 -12.64 -4.23
C ARG A 411 -21.47 -11.47 -3.25
N PRO A 412 -22.56 -10.99 -2.64
CA PRO A 412 -22.52 -9.84 -1.76
C PRO A 412 -21.60 -10.09 -0.54
N ILE A 413 -20.92 -9.05 -0.11
CA ILE A 413 -20.04 -9.06 1.08
C ILE A 413 -20.88 -8.68 2.28
N GLU A 414 -20.95 -9.54 3.28
CA GLU A 414 -21.73 -9.32 4.51
C GLU A 414 -21.03 -8.35 5.46
N ASP A 415 -19.72 -8.48 5.61
CA ASP A 415 -18.88 -7.64 6.49
C ASP A 415 -17.89 -6.79 5.69
N MET A 416 -18.26 -5.53 5.47
CA MET A 416 -17.44 -4.55 4.75
C MET A 416 -16.19 -4.11 5.54
N VAL A 417 -16.21 -4.22 6.87
CA VAL A 417 -15.04 -3.90 7.71
C VAL A 417 -13.98 -4.97 7.54
N ALA A 418 -14.37 -6.24 7.70
CA ALA A 418 -13.47 -7.38 7.45
C ALA A 418 -12.96 -7.41 6.00
N TYR A 419 -13.79 -7.01 5.03
CA TYR A 419 -13.38 -6.90 3.64
C TYR A 419 -12.28 -5.85 3.46
N ARG A 420 -12.45 -4.66 4.02
CA ARG A 420 -11.44 -3.60 3.98
C ARG A 420 -10.13 -4.05 4.63
N GLU A 421 -10.20 -4.65 5.81
CA GLU A 421 -9.02 -5.17 6.51
C GLU A 421 -8.27 -6.22 5.69
N ARG A 422 -8.98 -7.09 4.96
CA ARG A 422 -8.39 -8.07 4.03
C ARG A 422 -7.67 -7.40 2.87
N LEU A 423 -8.24 -6.34 2.27
CA LEU A 423 -7.62 -5.58 1.19
C LEU A 423 -6.37 -4.83 1.68
N ASP A 424 -6.47 -4.15 2.80
CA ASP A 424 -5.34 -3.46 3.44
C ASP A 424 -4.24 -4.47 3.82
N GLY A 425 -4.61 -5.65 4.32
CA GLY A 425 -3.70 -6.76 4.63
C GLY A 425 -2.95 -7.31 3.42
N SER A 426 -3.55 -7.28 2.24
CA SER A 426 -2.90 -7.73 1.00
C SER A 426 -1.85 -6.73 0.47
N VAL A 427 -2.01 -5.45 0.80
CA VAL A 427 -1.03 -4.39 0.50
C VAL A 427 0.07 -4.36 1.55
N PHE A 428 -0.32 -4.50 2.82
CA PHE A 428 0.60 -4.54 3.95
C PHE A 428 0.73 -5.99 4.44
N LYS A 429 1.76 -6.70 4.06
CA LYS A 429 2.04 -8.08 4.55
C LYS A 429 1.99 -8.17 6.09
N SER A 430 2.32 -7.07 6.79
CA SER A 430 2.26 -6.99 8.25
C SER A 430 0.84 -6.91 8.82
N ALA A 431 -0.15 -6.38 8.09
CA ALA A 431 -1.46 -6.08 8.66
C ALA A 431 -2.20 -7.35 9.12
N MET A 432 -2.13 -8.43 8.34
CA MET A 432 -2.79 -9.69 8.70
C MET A 432 -2.17 -10.35 9.94
N ILE A 433 -0.83 -10.32 10.06
CA ILE A 433 -0.12 -10.90 11.21
C ILE A 433 -0.24 -9.99 12.44
N MET A 434 -0.30 -8.68 12.23
CA MET A 434 -0.49 -7.71 13.30
C MET A 434 -1.95 -7.60 13.79
N ARG A 435 -2.92 -8.13 13.06
CA ARG A 435 -4.35 -8.00 13.37
C ARG A 435 -4.71 -8.36 14.82
N PRO A 436 -4.31 -9.50 15.38
CA PRO A 436 -4.63 -9.83 16.77
C PRO A 436 -4.07 -8.82 17.77
N VAL A 437 -2.88 -8.25 17.46
CA VAL A 437 -2.24 -7.22 18.29
C VAL A 437 -3.02 -5.90 18.24
N PHE A 438 -3.46 -5.46 17.06
CA PHE A 438 -4.28 -4.25 16.92
C PHE A 438 -5.65 -4.40 17.55
N GLU A 439 -6.31 -5.55 17.40
CA GLU A 439 -7.59 -5.84 18.08
C GLU A 439 -7.45 -5.77 19.60
N ALA A 440 -6.40 -6.37 20.15
CA ALA A 440 -6.13 -6.33 21.58
C ALA A 440 -5.75 -4.91 22.07
N ALA A 441 -5.00 -4.13 21.28
CA ALA A 441 -4.65 -2.75 21.61
C ALA A 441 -5.88 -1.83 21.61
N ARG A 442 -6.79 -1.98 20.64
CA ARG A 442 -8.04 -1.20 20.55
C ARG A 442 -8.99 -1.43 21.75
N SER A 443 -8.89 -2.57 22.42
CA SER A 443 -9.67 -2.87 23.64
C SER A 443 -9.12 -2.18 24.88
N THR A 444 -7.95 -1.55 24.79
CA THR A 444 -7.28 -0.82 25.86
C THR A 444 -7.06 0.63 25.46
N SER A 445 -6.81 1.51 26.43
CA SER A 445 -6.42 2.90 26.16
C SER A 445 -5.21 3.18 27.02
N ARG A 446 -3.99 2.96 26.45
CA ARG A 446 -2.74 3.13 27.16
C ARG A 446 -2.05 4.44 26.77
N ARG A 447 -1.27 4.96 27.68
CA ARG A 447 -0.44 6.15 27.46
C ARG A 447 0.93 5.68 27.01
N ILE A 448 1.25 5.85 25.71
CA ILE A 448 2.52 5.43 25.13
C ILE A 448 3.41 6.63 24.90
N ILE A 449 4.59 6.66 25.54
CA ILE A 449 5.53 7.76 25.45
C ILE A 449 6.61 7.47 24.41
N PHE A 450 6.81 8.40 23.48
CA PHE A 450 7.87 8.36 22.48
C PHE A 450 9.01 9.29 22.92
N ALA A 451 10.19 8.72 23.11
CA ALA A 451 11.36 9.47 23.58
C ALA A 451 11.84 10.51 22.56
N GLU A 452 11.72 10.23 21.27
CA GLU A 452 12.17 11.10 20.18
C GLU A 452 10.98 11.78 19.49
N GLY A 453 10.17 12.54 20.23
CA GLY A 453 8.93 13.14 19.76
C GLY A 453 9.10 14.21 18.66
N GLU A 454 10.30 14.73 18.45
CA GLU A 454 10.60 15.63 17.35
C GLU A 454 10.95 14.90 16.03
N ASP A 455 11.12 13.57 16.02
CA ASP A 455 11.43 12.80 14.81
C ASP A 455 10.20 12.77 13.87
N GLU A 456 10.37 13.11 12.60
CA GLU A 456 9.28 13.14 11.63
C GLU A 456 8.57 11.78 11.50
N ARG A 457 9.30 10.66 11.64
CA ARG A 457 8.72 9.32 11.62
C ARG A 457 7.79 9.09 12.80
N VAL A 458 8.14 9.61 13.97
CA VAL A 458 7.29 9.57 15.17
C VAL A 458 6.06 10.43 14.98
N LEU A 459 6.17 11.63 14.41
CA LEU A 459 5.03 12.52 14.15
C LEU A 459 4.04 11.88 13.15
N ARG A 460 4.53 11.26 12.08
CA ARG A 460 3.70 10.50 11.13
C ARG A 460 3.04 9.27 11.78
N ALA A 461 3.78 8.55 12.62
CA ALA A 461 3.22 7.44 13.38
C ALA A 461 2.15 7.92 14.37
N THR A 462 2.37 9.05 15.05
CA THR A 462 1.39 9.66 15.96
C THR A 462 0.08 9.98 15.25
N SER A 463 0.12 10.56 14.04
CA SER A 463 -1.08 10.79 13.22
C SER A 463 -1.85 9.48 12.97
N ALA A 464 -1.14 8.43 12.56
CA ALA A 464 -1.76 7.12 12.31
C ALA A 464 -2.30 6.46 13.61
N ILE A 465 -1.62 6.61 14.73
CA ILE A 465 -2.08 6.11 16.05
C ILE A 465 -3.42 6.76 16.42
N LEU A 466 -3.53 8.08 16.25
CA LEU A 466 -4.77 8.81 16.55
C LEU A 466 -5.94 8.42 15.65
N GLU A 467 -5.67 7.95 14.43
CA GLU A 467 -6.69 7.49 13.48
C GLU A 467 -7.07 6.01 13.69
N GLU A 468 -6.10 5.14 13.99
CA GLU A 468 -6.28 3.67 13.98
C GLU A 468 -6.48 3.05 15.37
N MET A 469 -6.09 3.77 16.45
CA MET A 469 -6.00 3.22 17.81
C MET A 469 -6.70 4.10 18.85
N THR A 470 -6.88 3.55 20.05
CA THR A 470 -7.41 4.28 21.23
C THR A 470 -6.30 4.74 22.18
N ASP A 471 -5.05 4.39 21.91
CA ASP A 471 -3.90 4.76 22.70
C ASP A 471 -3.67 6.28 22.69
N LYS A 472 -3.13 6.80 23.78
CA LYS A 472 -2.83 8.23 23.94
C LYS A 472 -1.34 8.46 23.83
N PRO A 473 -0.85 8.98 22.70
CA PRO A 473 0.56 9.29 22.52
C PRO A 473 1.04 10.43 23.41
N ILE A 474 2.22 10.28 23.98
CA ILE A 474 2.95 11.34 24.70
C ILE A 474 4.29 11.52 23.97
N LEU A 475 4.60 12.74 23.56
CA LEU A 475 5.85 13.02 22.84
C LEU A 475 6.81 13.83 23.71
N ILE A 476 8.08 13.39 23.78
CA ILE A 476 9.13 14.19 24.42
C ILE A 476 9.76 15.10 23.36
N GLY A 477 9.67 16.40 23.56
CA GLY A 477 10.23 17.39 22.63
C GLY A 477 9.79 18.81 22.90
N ARG A 478 10.23 19.73 22.06
CA ARG A 478 9.87 21.15 22.12
C ARG A 478 8.58 21.37 21.29
N PRO A 479 7.50 21.88 21.88
CA PRO A 479 6.22 22.06 21.18
C PRO A 479 6.34 22.83 19.87
N ASP A 480 7.07 23.94 19.85
CA ASP A 480 7.26 24.79 18.67
C ASP A 480 7.96 24.03 17.52
N VAL A 481 8.95 23.16 17.86
CA VAL A 481 9.66 22.35 16.87
C VAL A 481 8.76 21.25 16.33
N ILE A 482 7.96 20.63 17.19
CA ILE A 482 6.99 19.60 16.81
C ILE A 482 5.94 20.22 15.86
N GLU A 483 5.38 21.38 16.21
CA GLU A 483 4.38 22.08 15.39
C GLU A 483 4.94 22.42 14.01
N GLN A 484 6.13 23.05 13.95
CA GLN A 484 6.79 23.37 12.68
C GLN A 484 7.05 22.13 11.81
N ARG A 485 7.45 21.00 12.44
CA ARG A 485 7.68 19.74 11.70
C ARG A 485 6.38 19.12 11.22
N CYS A 486 5.31 19.17 12.01
CA CYS A 486 3.97 18.76 11.59
C CYS A 486 3.49 19.55 10.36
N GLU A 487 3.60 20.88 10.40
CA GLU A 487 3.25 21.74 9.27
C GLU A 487 4.05 21.40 8.00
N ARG A 488 5.38 21.25 8.13
CA ARG A 488 6.25 20.85 7.01
C ARG A 488 5.89 19.47 6.44
N ALA A 489 5.52 18.53 7.30
CA ALA A 489 5.13 17.18 6.92
C ALA A 489 3.67 17.07 6.43
N GLY A 490 2.89 18.18 6.46
CA GLY A 490 1.49 18.19 6.07
C GLY A 490 0.56 17.47 7.03
N LEU A 491 0.93 17.38 8.32
CA LEU A 491 0.15 16.70 9.35
C LEU A 491 -0.77 17.69 10.04
N SER A 492 -2.04 17.30 10.25
CA SER A 492 -3.07 18.13 10.88
C SER A 492 -3.09 18.05 12.41
N ILE A 493 -2.24 17.22 13.01
CA ILE A 493 -2.14 16.99 14.46
C ILE A 493 -1.41 18.14 15.16
N ARG A 494 -1.85 18.47 16.38
CA ARG A 494 -1.34 19.63 17.15
C ARG A 494 -0.92 19.23 18.57
N PRO A 495 0.22 19.76 19.06
CA PRO A 495 0.62 19.61 20.46
C PRO A 495 -0.47 20.04 21.44
N ASP A 496 -0.59 19.35 22.56
CA ASP A 496 -1.49 19.58 23.70
C ASP A 496 -2.99 19.57 23.36
N LYS A 497 -3.35 19.44 22.08
CA LYS A 497 -4.72 19.26 21.61
C LYS A 497 -5.02 17.80 21.28
N ASP A 498 -4.20 17.21 20.45
CA ASP A 498 -4.40 15.85 19.92
C ASP A 498 -3.54 14.83 20.67
N PHE A 499 -2.39 15.24 21.20
CA PHE A 499 -1.45 14.44 21.99
C PHE A 499 -0.72 15.28 23.03
N GLU A 500 -0.26 14.65 24.11
CA GLU A 500 0.47 15.31 25.19
C GLU A 500 1.94 15.51 24.80
N VAL A 501 2.55 16.67 25.23
CA VAL A 501 3.97 16.94 25.04
C VAL A 501 4.66 17.13 26.39
N ILE A 502 5.78 16.42 26.59
CA ILE A 502 6.72 16.65 27.69
C ILE A 502 7.88 17.47 27.14
N ASN A 503 7.91 18.76 27.45
CA ASN A 503 9.04 19.62 27.10
C ASN A 503 10.15 19.54 28.14
N PRO A 504 11.33 18.96 27.82
CA PRO A 504 12.44 18.84 28.78
C PRO A 504 12.90 20.18 29.40
N GLN A 505 12.60 21.30 28.74
CA GLN A 505 13.05 22.62 29.19
C GLN A 505 12.08 23.29 30.17
N SER A 506 10.77 23.01 30.08
CA SER A 506 9.74 23.77 30.81
C SER A 506 8.67 22.92 31.51
N ASP A 507 8.70 21.57 31.37
CA ASP A 507 7.69 20.69 31.96
C ASP A 507 7.64 20.83 33.49
N SER A 508 6.45 20.94 34.05
CA SER A 508 6.21 21.09 35.49
C SER A 508 6.70 19.89 36.31
N ARG A 509 6.73 18.69 35.72
CA ARG A 509 7.17 17.44 36.33
C ARG A 509 8.70 17.30 36.40
N TYR A 510 9.46 18.24 35.81
CA TYR A 510 10.92 18.17 35.79
C TYR A 510 11.57 17.94 37.15
N ARG A 511 11.05 18.65 38.20
CA ARG A 511 11.59 18.50 39.55
C ARG A 511 11.40 17.06 40.07
N ASP A 512 10.23 16.52 39.89
CA ASP A 512 9.93 15.18 40.34
C ASP A 512 10.72 14.12 39.56
N TYR A 513 10.92 14.34 38.26
CA TYR A 513 11.68 13.42 37.39
C TYR A 513 13.12 13.31 37.79
N TRP A 514 13.85 14.45 37.98
CA TRP A 514 15.24 14.38 38.38
C TRP A 514 15.40 13.85 39.83
N GLN A 515 14.46 14.14 40.72
CA GLN A 515 14.48 13.57 42.09
C GLN A 515 14.28 12.06 42.06
N SER A 516 13.31 11.55 41.30
CA SER A 516 13.09 10.12 41.15
C SER A 516 14.30 9.43 40.52
N TYR A 517 14.87 10.02 39.46
CA TYR A 517 16.08 9.48 38.82
C TYR A 517 17.29 9.44 39.78
N HIS A 518 17.50 10.50 40.52
CA HIS A 518 18.53 10.55 41.54
C HIS A 518 18.31 9.47 42.62
N GLN A 519 17.11 9.40 43.19
CA GLN A 519 16.75 8.42 44.24
C GLN A 519 17.01 6.98 43.78
N LEU A 520 16.69 6.65 42.54
CA LEU A 520 16.94 5.35 41.96
C LEU A 520 18.43 5.02 41.81
N LEU A 521 19.27 6.03 41.54
CA LEU A 521 20.63 5.82 41.05
C LEU A 521 21.73 6.46 41.93
N GLU A 522 21.36 7.02 43.08
CA GLU A 522 22.34 7.64 44.01
C GLU A 522 23.43 6.67 44.44
N ARG A 523 23.08 5.41 44.71
CA ARG A 523 24.00 4.32 45.05
C ARG A 523 24.87 3.85 43.86
N ASN A 524 24.56 4.33 42.66
CA ASN A 524 25.34 4.12 41.44
C ASN A 524 26.14 5.34 41.04
N GLY A 525 26.28 6.34 41.94
CA GLY A 525 27.13 7.53 41.75
C GLY A 525 26.43 8.66 41.00
N VAL A 526 25.15 8.63 40.80
CA VAL A 526 24.42 9.74 40.18
C VAL A 526 24.16 10.82 41.22
N THR A 527 24.81 11.97 41.09
CA THR A 527 24.59 13.14 41.94
C THR A 527 23.32 13.91 41.53
N PRO A 528 22.77 14.78 42.40
CA PRO A 528 21.64 15.64 42.04
C PRO A 528 21.87 16.46 40.77
N ASP A 529 23.12 16.97 40.57
CA ASP A 529 23.46 17.78 39.39
C ASP A 529 23.52 16.94 38.11
N ILE A 530 24.03 15.72 38.19
CA ILE A 530 24.02 14.76 37.09
C ILE A 530 22.55 14.40 36.74
N ALA A 531 21.73 14.13 37.75
CA ALA A 531 20.32 13.80 37.55
C ALA A 531 19.54 14.96 36.85
N ARG A 532 19.80 16.21 37.28
CA ARG A 532 19.23 17.42 36.65
C ARG A 532 19.66 17.54 35.18
N ALA A 533 20.94 17.34 34.88
CA ALA A 533 21.46 17.40 33.52
C ALA A 533 20.86 16.33 32.64
N ILE A 534 20.77 15.07 33.09
CA ILE A 534 20.17 13.95 32.33
C ILE A 534 18.71 14.22 32.04
N MET A 535 17.90 14.69 33.00
CA MET A 535 16.50 15.00 32.79
C MET A 535 16.23 16.24 31.91
N ARG A 536 17.28 16.94 31.48
CA ARG A 536 17.21 18.03 30.48
C ARG A 536 17.62 17.61 29.09
N THR A 537 18.46 16.57 28.98
CA THR A 537 19.16 16.26 27.73
C THR A 537 18.93 14.85 27.20
N ASN A 538 18.43 13.94 28.02
CA ASN A 538 18.29 12.53 27.66
C ASN A 538 16.81 12.11 27.63
N SER A 539 16.23 12.13 26.45
CA SER A 539 14.83 11.79 26.24
C SER A 539 14.48 10.33 26.61
N THR A 540 15.42 9.39 26.43
CA THR A 540 15.22 7.99 26.84
C THR A 540 15.11 7.86 28.37
N ALA A 541 15.97 8.55 29.11
CA ALA A 541 15.92 8.55 30.56
C ALA A 541 14.64 9.23 31.08
N ILE A 542 14.21 10.34 30.45
CA ILE A 542 12.94 11.04 30.75
C ILE A 542 11.76 10.09 30.54
N ALA A 543 11.69 9.40 29.39
CA ALA A 543 10.64 8.44 29.11
C ALA A 543 10.62 7.28 30.12
N ALA A 544 11.79 6.74 30.48
CA ALA A 544 11.87 5.66 31.46
C ALA A 544 11.39 6.09 32.85
N VAL A 545 11.73 7.30 33.29
CA VAL A 545 11.24 7.86 34.57
C VAL A 545 9.74 8.10 34.51
N ALA A 546 9.19 8.62 33.42
CA ALA A 546 7.75 8.81 33.23
C ALA A 546 6.99 7.48 33.37
N VAL A 547 7.49 6.39 32.77
CA VAL A 547 6.92 5.04 32.93
C VAL A 547 7.09 4.52 34.35
N HIS A 548 8.24 4.73 34.99
CA HIS A 548 8.46 4.32 36.37
C HIS A 548 7.49 5.00 37.36
N ARG A 549 7.18 6.26 37.12
CA ARG A 549 6.23 7.05 37.92
C ARG A 549 4.77 6.82 37.58
N ASN A 550 4.47 5.98 36.57
CA ASN A 550 3.14 5.79 36.02
C ASN A 550 2.51 7.04 35.37
N ASP A 551 3.33 7.97 34.90
CA ASP A 551 2.86 9.07 34.04
C ASP A 551 2.62 8.58 32.60
N ALA A 552 3.27 7.49 32.21
CA ALA A 552 3.01 6.70 30.99
C ALA A 552 2.97 5.20 31.31
N ASP A 553 2.34 4.41 30.47
CA ASP A 553 2.17 2.97 30.68
C ASP A 553 3.26 2.16 29.97
N SER A 554 3.79 2.68 28.88
CA SER A 554 4.92 2.08 28.14
C SER A 554 5.68 3.17 27.35
N MET A 555 6.93 2.86 26.98
CA MET A 555 7.77 3.77 26.21
C MET A 555 8.33 3.11 24.95
N ILE A 556 8.56 3.94 23.93
CA ILE A 556 9.26 3.59 22.69
C ILE A 556 10.41 4.59 22.49
N CYS A 557 11.61 4.07 22.23
CA CYS A 557 12.80 4.88 21.93
C CYS A 557 13.70 4.19 20.89
N GLY A 558 14.72 4.88 20.37
CA GLY A 558 15.74 4.31 19.49
C GLY A 558 15.60 4.67 18.02
N THR A 559 14.86 5.73 17.66
CA THR A 559 14.84 6.23 16.28
C THR A 559 16.17 6.81 15.83
N PHE A 560 17.04 7.13 16.77
CA PHE A 560 18.47 7.45 16.55
C PHE A 560 19.34 6.82 17.65
N GLY A 561 20.64 6.77 17.46
CA GLY A 561 21.58 6.24 18.43
C GLY A 561 21.76 4.72 18.40
N GLN A 562 22.51 4.20 19.36
CA GLN A 562 22.80 2.77 19.47
C GLN A 562 21.83 2.07 20.41
N TYR A 563 21.37 0.87 20.04
CA TYR A 563 20.42 0.08 20.82
C TYR A 563 20.84 -0.12 22.28
N LEU A 564 22.10 -0.52 22.52
CA LEU A 564 22.63 -0.77 23.86
C LEU A 564 22.74 0.51 24.70
N TRP A 565 22.91 1.66 24.07
CA TRP A 565 22.90 2.94 24.78
C TRP A 565 21.52 3.22 25.36
N HIS A 566 20.46 3.06 24.59
CA HIS A 566 19.08 3.19 25.08
C HIS A 566 18.76 2.14 26.14
N LEU A 567 19.17 0.88 25.90
CA LEU A 567 18.96 -0.23 26.83
C LEU A 567 19.55 0.04 28.21
N ASN A 568 20.73 0.67 28.26
CA ASN A 568 21.37 1.03 29.54
C ASN A 568 20.46 1.95 30.37
N TYR A 569 19.91 3.03 29.80
CA TYR A 569 19.02 3.94 30.53
C TYR A 569 17.69 3.28 30.90
N VAL A 570 17.10 2.52 29.99
CA VAL A 570 15.87 1.74 30.27
C VAL A 570 16.10 0.78 31.44
N ASN A 571 17.20 0.02 31.42
CA ASN A 571 17.52 -0.95 32.46
C ASN A 571 17.86 -0.30 33.82
N GLN A 572 18.56 0.84 33.81
CA GLN A 572 18.88 1.58 35.02
C GLN A 572 17.63 2.02 35.78
N VAL A 573 16.56 2.39 35.10
CA VAL A 573 15.33 2.90 35.70
C VAL A 573 14.30 1.77 35.88
N LEU A 574 13.90 1.12 34.80
CA LEU A 574 12.80 0.14 34.81
C LEU A 574 13.24 -1.27 35.22
N GLY A 575 14.52 -1.62 35.05
CA GLY A 575 15.06 -2.92 35.47
C GLY A 575 15.11 -3.10 37.00
N ARG A 576 15.00 -2.01 37.77
CA ARG A 576 14.95 -2.03 39.23
C ARG A 576 13.67 -2.63 39.81
N ASP A 577 12.61 -2.73 39.02
CA ASP A 577 11.35 -3.33 39.43
C ASP A 577 11.38 -4.88 39.38
N GLY A 578 12.57 -5.48 39.32
CA GLY A 578 12.75 -6.93 39.21
C GLY A 578 12.38 -7.53 37.85
N LYS A 579 12.24 -6.71 36.85
CA LYS A 579 11.85 -7.07 35.48
C LYS A 579 12.96 -6.70 34.49
N SER A 580 14.06 -7.46 34.55
CA SER A 580 15.21 -7.22 33.67
C SER A 580 14.95 -7.64 32.23
N PRO A 581 15.60 -7.01 31.24
CA PRO A 581 15.50 -7.46 29.86
C PRO A 581 16.12 -8.85 29.70
N VAL A 582 15.42 -9.74 29.02
CA VAL A 582 15.87 -11.13 28.77
C VAL A 582 16.34 -11.35 27.34
N GLY A 583 16.00 -10.45 26.42
CA GLY A 583 16.40 -10.51 25.01
C GLY A 583 15.59 -9.58 24.14
N ALA A 584 15.94 -9.55 22.87
CA ALA A 584 15.20 -8.83 21.84
C ALA A 584 14.71 -9.79 20.75
N LEU A 585 13.41 -9.73 20.44
CA LEU A 585 12.73 -10.56 19.45
C LEU A 585 12.44 -9.75 18.20
N SER A 586 12.87 -10.21 17.04
CA SER A 586 12.47 -9.65 15.74
C SER A 586 11.52 -10.60 15.02
N LEU A 587 10.34 -10.10 14.61
CA LEU A 587 9.43 -10.82 13.75
C LEU A 587 9.72 -10.45 12.29
N MET A 588 10.04 -11.44 11.49
CA MET A 588 10.22 -11.35 10.04
C MET A 588 8.97 -11.90 9.37
N ILE A 589 8.25 -11.06 8.63
CA ILE A 589 7.06 -11.45 7.87
C ILE A 589 7.50 -11.75 6.44
N GLN A 590 7.39 -13.01 6.04
CA GLN A 590 7.79 -13.52 4.73
C GLN A 590 6.57 -13.99 3.92
N GLU A 591 6.80 -14.50 2.71
CA GLU A 591 5.71 -15.00 1.85
C GLU A 591 5.06 -16.27 2.42
N ASP A 592 5.84 -17.10 3.07
CA ASP A 592 5.45 -18.37 3.69
C ASP A 592 4.97 -18.25 5.13
N GLY A 593 5.04 -17.05 5.73
CA GLY A 593 4.51 -16.77 7.06
C GLY A 593 5.44 -16.01 8.00
N PRO A 594 5.06 -15.90 9.29
CA PRO A 594 5.86 -15.24 10.31
C PRO A 594 7.03 -16.11 10.79
N LEU A 595 8.22 -15.53 10.86
CA LEU A 595 9.41 -16.13 11.43
C LEU A 595 9.99 -15.22 12.50
N PHE A 596 10.07 -15.70 13.73
CA PHE A 596 10.65 -14.97 14.87
C PHE A 596 12.12 -15.34 15.06
N ILE A 597 12.94 -14.35 15.38
CA ILE A 597 14.39 -14.52 15.62
C ILE A 597 14.77 -13.88 16.97
N ALA A 598 15.43 -14.63 17.85
CA ALA A 598 15.93 -14.20 19.14
C ALA A 598 17.36 -14.75 19.43
N ASP A 599 18.15 -14.13 20.24
CA ASP A 599 18.16 -12.75 20.70
C ASP A 599 18.91 -11.86 19.69
N THR A 600 18.27 -10.81 19.19
CA THR A 600 18.85 -10.02 18.09
C THR A 600 19.68 -8.81 18.57
N GLN A 601 19.68 -8.43 19.88
CA GLN A 601 20.27 -7.17 20.32
C GLN A 601 20.85 -7.13 21.75
N VAL A 602 20.43 -7.99 22.68
CA VAL A 602 20.64 -7.78 24.12
C VAL A 602 21.84 -8.55 24.66
N ASN A 603 21.90 -9.87 24.47
CA ASN A 603 22.88 -10.74 25.10
C ASN A 603 23.91 -11.23 24.07
N ALA A 604 25.06 -10.58 23.97
CA ALA A 604 26.10 -10.92 22.98
C ALA A 604 26.53 -12.40 23.08
N VAL A 605 26.77 -12.88 24.30
CA VAL A 605 27.16 -14.25 24.63
C VAL A 605 26.27 -14.76 25.77
N PRO A 606 25.03 -15.18 25.47
CA PRO A 606 24.08 -15.54 26.53
C PRO A 606 24.48 -16.83 27.26
N THR A 607 24.20 -16.88 28.55
CA THR A 607 24.27 -18.14 29.34
C THR A 607 23.12 -19.06 28.93
N PRO A 608 23.21 -20.39 29.21
CA PRO A 608 22.10 -21.31 28.99
C PRO A 608 20.77 -20.87 29.64
N LEU A 609 20.83 -20.29 30.82
CA LEU A 609 19.65 -19.75 31.51
C LEU A 609 19.03 -18.57 30.73
N GLN A 610 19.86 -17.63 30.26
CA GLN A 610 19.40 -16.50 29.45
C GLN A 610 18.80 -16.95 28.12
N ILE A 611 19.34 -18.01 27.50
CA ILE A 611 18.77 -18.61 26.29
C ILE A 611 17.38 -19.17 26.60
N ALA A 612 17.24 -19.96 27.66
CA ALA A 612 15.95 -20.54 28.08
C ALA A 612 14.91 -19.43 28.40
N ASP A 613 15.33 -18.37 29.10
CA ASP A 613 14.47 -17.21 29.38
C ASP A 613 14.03 -16.48 28.09
N SER A 614 14.95 -16.32 27.15
CA SER A 614 14.66 -15.70 25.84
C SER A 614 13.70 -16.56 25.03
N ILE A 615 13.83 -17.89 25.06
CA ILE A 615 12.91 -18.82 24.41
C ILE A 615 11.49 -18.69 24.98
N CYS A 616 11.36 -18.71 26.31
CA CYS A 616 10.06 -18.54 26.97
C CYS A 616 9.43 -17.17 26.66
N GLY A 617 10.26 -16.12 26.60
CA GLY A 617 9.84 -14.79 26.18
C GLY A 617 9.35 -14.76 24.74
N ALA A 618 10.10 -15.35 23.81
CA ALA A 618 9.77 -15.41 22.39
C ALA A 618 8.47 -16.19 22.16
N ALA A 619 8.28 -17.33 22.81
CA ALA A 619 7.06 -18.12 22.72
C ALA A 619 5.83 -17.34 23.19
N ARG A 620 5.94 -16.62 24.30
CA ARG A 620 4.86 -15.76 24.82
C ARG A 620 4.52 -14.64 23.83
N HIS A 621 5.52 -14.00 23.21
CA HIS A 621 5.28 -12.97 22.23
C HIS A 621 4.70 -13.52 20.93
N ALA A 622 5.10 -14.71 20.45
CA ALA A 622 4.53 -15.33 19.25
C ALA A 622 3.02 -15.54 19.38
N ARG A 623 2.54 -15.97 20.54
CA ARG A 623 1.11 -16.14 20.83
C ARG A 623 0.30 -14.84 20.72
N ARG A 624 0.90 -13.68 20.95
CA ARG A 624 0.25 -12.37 20.74
C ARG A 624 -0.13 -12.11 19.28
N PHE A 625 0.57 -12.76 18.36
CA PHE A 625 0.29 -12.71 16.92
C PHE A 625 -0.61 -13.87 16.46
N GLY A 626 -1.18 -14.64 17.39
CA GLY A 626 -1.97 -15.83 17.08
C GLY A 626 -1.15 -17.01 16.55
N VAL A 627 0.17 -17.02 16.79
CA VAL A 627 1.09 -18.04 16.29
C VAL A 627 1.43 -19.02 17.40
N GLU A 628 1.14 -20.32 17.18
CA GLU A 628 1.56 -21.37 18.12
C GLU A 628 3.09 -21.57 18.01
N PRO A 629 3.82 -21.47 19.13
CA PRO A 629 5.28 -21.51 19.12
C PRO A 629 5.83 -22.87 18.70
N LYS A 630 6.75 -22.87 17.72
CA LYS A 630 7.56 -24.01 17.28
C LYS A 630 9.01 -23.59 17.28
N VAL A 631 9.72 -23.86 18.37
CA VAL A 631 11.05 -23.30 18.61
C VAL A 631 12.15 -24.24 18.12
N ALA A 632 13.05 -23.71 17.32
CA ALA A 632 14.31 -24.38 16.99
C ALA A 632 15.51 -23.67 17.62
N MET A 633 16.31 -24.43 18.32
CA MET A 633 17.55 -23.97 18.95
C MET A 633 18.70 -24.16 17.96
N CYS A 634 19.12 -23.06 17.31
CA CYS A 634 20.04 -23.07 16.17
C CYS A 634 21.51 -23.07 16.59
N SER A 635 22.29 -23.96 16.00
CA SER A 635 23.73 -24.11 16.19
C SER A 635 24.40 -24.60 14.89
N HIS A 636 25.70 -24.61 14.87
CA HIS A 636 26.51 -25.29 13.84
C HIS A 636 26.49 -26.83 14.01
N SER A 637 26.01 -27.34 15.14
CA SER A 637 25.88 -28.78 15.43
C SER A 637 24.43 -29.23 15.20
N ASN A 638 24.23 -30.49 14.83
CA ASN A 638 22.94 -31.17 14.78
C ASN A 638 22.90 -32.30 15.80
N PHE A 639 22.12 -32.14 16.85
CA PHE A 639 21.84 -33.15 17.89
C PHE A 639 23.11 -33.81 18.47
N GLY A 640 24.15 -33.00 18.71
CA GLY A 640 25.42 -33.47 19.32
C GLY A 640 26.44 -34.04 18.35
N ASN A 641 26.23 -33.92 17.01
CA ASN A 641 27.19 -34.47 16.02
C ASN A 641 28.53 -33.70 16.05
N LEU A 642 28.57 -32.48 16.57
CA LEU A 642 29.80 -31.69 16.75
C LEU A 642 29.85 -31.15 18.20
N ASP A 643 31.01 -31.31 18.84
CA ASP A 643 31.23 -30.77 20.17
C ASP A 643 31.73 -29.32 20.09
N THR A 644 30.80 -28.42 19.83
CA THR A 644 31.05 -26.97 19.75
C THR A 644 30.56 -26.27 21.02
N ASP A 645 31.12 -25.09 21.30
CA ASP A 645 30.68 -24.27 22.43
C ASP A 645 29.22 -23.83 22.28
N SER A 646 28.80 -23.46 21.05
CA SER A 646 27.41 -23.17 20.75
C SER A 646 26.49 -24.35 20.97
N GLY A 647 26.88 -25.55 20.52
CA GLY A 647 26.12 -26.78 20.72
C GLY A 647 25.95 -27.14 22.19
N ARG A 648 27.05 -27.13 22.99
CA ARG A 648 26.99 -27.36 24.44
C ARG A 648 26.05 -26.38 25.15
N ARG A 649 26.12 -25.10 24.79
CA ARG A 649 25.30 -24.03 25.37
C ARG A 649 23.81 -24.25 25.07
N MET A 650 23.49 -24.63 23.84
CA MET A 650 22.10 -24.93 23.43
C MET A 650 21.54 -26.18 24.11
N ARG A 651 22.33 -27.25 24.22
CA ARG A 651 21.91 -28.46 24.96
C ARG A 651 21.64 -28.17 26.43
N ALA A 652 22.52 -27.40 27.09
CA ALA A 652 22.29 -27.00 28.49
C ALA A 652 21.04 -26.12 28.65
N ALA A 653 20.70 -25.27 27.67
CA ALA A 653 19.46 -24.50 27.68
C ALA A 653 18.23 -25.41 27.46
N LEU A 654 18.34 -26.45 26.62
CA LEU A 654 17.28 -27.45 26.42
C LEU A 654 16.98 -28.21 27.70
N GLU A 655 17.98 -28.63 28.46
CA GLU A 655 17.83 -29.27 29.78
C GLU A 655 17.07 -28.37 30.77
N ILE A 656 17.32 -27.05 30.73
CA ILE A 656 16.58 -26.10 31.57
C ILE A 656 15.11 -26.02 31.16
N LEU A 657 14.80 -26.06 29.85
CA LEU A 657 13.41 -26.06 29.36
C LEU A 657 12.69 -27.36 29.72
N ASP A 658 13.37 -28.51 29.62
CA ASP A 658 12.83 -29.81 30.04
C ASP A 658 12.49 -29.81 31.54
N GLN A 659 13.37 -29.22 32.40
CA GLN A 659 13.11 -29.07 33.83
C GLN A 659 11.93 -28.12 34.14
N ARG A 660 11.72 -27.09 33.32
CA ARG A 660 10.62 -26.14 33.51
C ARG A 660 9.26 -26.68 33.07
N GLY A 661 9.23 -27.73 32.26
CA GLY A 661 7.99 -28.31 31.74
C GLY A 661 7.16 -27.31 30.91
N VAL A 662 7.79 -26.61 29.97
CA VAL A 662 7.12 -25.57 29.15
C VAL A 662 6.02 -26.16 28.26
N ASP A 663 4.98 -25.38 27.96
CA ASP A 663 3.75 -25.79 27.26
C ASP A 663 3.78 -25.61 25.73
N PHE A 664 4.98 -25.44 25.14
CA PHE A 664 5.17 -25.30 23.70
C PHE A 664 6.22 -26.26 23.17
N VAL A 665 6.24 -26.48 21.84
CA VAL A 665 7.18 -27.39 21.20
C VAL A 665 8.52 -26.69 20.95
N TYR A 666 9.60 -27.34 21.38
CA TYR A 666 10.98 -26.90 21.14
C TYR A 666 11.88 -28.10 20.83
N GLU A 667 12.94 -27.86 20.08
CA GLU A 667 13.87 -28.89 19.64
C GLU A 667 15.26 -28.32 19.34
N GLY A 668 16.30 -29.12 19.48
CA GLY A 668 17.66 -28.75 19.07
C GLY A 668 18.73 -29.50 19.86
N GLU A 669 20.00 -29.18 19.71
CA GLU A 669 20.47 -28.14 18.81
C GLU A 669 20.47 -28.63 17.35
N MET A 670 20.22 -27.73 16.40
CA MET A 670 20.23 -28.09 14.98
C MET A 670 20.67 -26.90 14.09
N SER A 671 21.10 -27.20 12.88
CA SER A 671 21.36 -26.19 11.86
C SER A 671 20.06 -25.51 11.40
N ALA A 672 20.16 -24.28 10.90
CA ALA A 672 18.98 -23.50 10.51
C ALA A 672 18.19 -24.13 9.33
N ASP A 673 18.85 -24.85 8.43
CA ASP A 673 18.21 -25.61 7.35
C ASP A 673 17.38 -26.77 7.92
N ALA A 674 17.91 -27.53 8.88
CA ALA A 674 17.17 -28.59 9.57
C ALA A 674 15.99 -28.02 10.40
N ALA A 675 16.10 -26.78 10.90
CA ALA A 675 15.01 -26.10 11.59
C ALA A 675 13.83 -25.75 10.66
N LEU A 676 14.14 -25.31 9.44
CA LEU A 676 13.17 -24.81 8.47
C LEU A 676 12.65 -25.88 7.49
N ASP A 677 13.45 -26.92 7.19
CA ASP A 677 13.06 -28.04 6.34
C ASP A 677 12.74 -29.31 7.17
N PRO A 678 11.44 -29.66 7.32
CA PRO A 678 11.04 -30.86 8.06
C PRO A 678 11.57 -32.16 7.45
N VAL A 679 11.73 -32.23 6.13
CA VAL A 679 12.20 -33.44 5.43
C VAL A 679 13.69 -33.64 5.72
N LEU A 680 14.46 -32.58 5.66
CA LEU A 680 15.88 -32.62 6.04
C LEU A 680 16.04 -33.01 7.51
N ARG A 681 15.26 -32.39 8.40
CA ARG A 681 15.33 -32.68 9.84
C ARG A 681 14.99 -34.13 10.16
N GLN A 682 13.92 -34.70 9.60
CA GLN A 682 13.56 -36.12 9.79
C GLN A 682 14.63 -37.09 9.31
N ARG A 683 15.40 -36.70 8.30
CA ARG A 683 16.53 -37.50 7.81
C ARG A 683 17.72 -37.48 8.78
N VAL A 684 17.95 -36.31 9.42
CA VAL A 684 19.05 -36.15 10.39
C VAL A 684 18.64 -36.70 11.77
N PHE A 685 17.39 -36.48 12.19
CA PHE A 685 16.88 -36.94 13.49
C PHE A 685 15.39 -37.34 13.38
N PRO A 686 15.11 -38.63 13.09
CA PRO A 686 13.72 -39.12 12.90
C PRO A 686 12.82 -38.98 14.14
N ALA A 687 13.38 -38.98 15.36
CA ALA A 687 12.66 -38.89 16.63
C ALA A 687 12.39 -37.46 17.10
N THR A 688 12.51 -36.46 16.21
CA THR A 688 12.31 -35.05 16.55
C THR A 688 10.93 -34.76 17.15
N ARG A 689 10.88 -33.95 18.21
CA ARG A 689 9.65 -33.42 18.82
C ARG A 689 8.95 -32.40 17.93
N LEU A 690 9.70 -31.72 17.05
CA LEU A 690 9.21 -30.62 16.22
C LEU A 690 8.51 -31.13 14.97
N GLN A 691 7.23 -30.81 14.80
CA GLN A 691 6.43 -31.14 13.64
C GLN A 691 6.27 -29.93 12.69
N GLY A 692 6.60 -30.11 11.40
CA GLY A 692 6.62 -29.01 10.42
C GLY A 692 7.84 -28.10 10.58
N ALA A 693 7.87 -26.96 9.87
CA ALA A 693 8.94 -25.97 10.00
C ALA A 693 8.86 -25.25 11.36
N ALA A 694 10.03 -24.84 11.89
CA ALA A 694 10.08 -23.95 13.04
C ALA A 694 9.58 -22.54 12.64
N ASN A 695 8.95 -21.86 13.57
CA ASN A 695 8.57 -20.44 13.40
C ASN A 695 9.27 -19.50 14.40
N ILE A 696 10.06 -20.06 15.31
CA ILE A 696 10.95 -19.30 16.20
C ILE A 696 12.35 -19.91 16.10
N LEU A 697 13.33 -19.11 15.67
CA LEU A 697 14.73 -19.49 15.66
C LEU A 697 15.48 -18.76 16.77
N VAL A 698 16.15 -19.52 17.64
CA VAL A 698 16.98 -18.97 18.70
C VAL A 698 18.44 -19.38 18.50
N PHE A 699 19.32 -18.40 18.54
CA PHE A 699 20.75 -18.58 18.25
C PHE A 699 21.60 -18.51 19.52
N ALA A 700 22.72 -19.24 19.52
CA ALA A 700 23.66 -19.28 20.65
C ALA A 700 24.40 -17.96 20.89
N TYR A 701 24.41 -17.08 19.87
CA TYR A 701 25.10 -15.79 19.88
C TYR A 701 24.24 -14.73 19.14
N THR A 702 24.25 -13.51 19.69
CA THR A 702 23.52 -12.38 19.08
C THR A 702 24.03 -12.04 17.68
N ASP A 703 25.33 -12.21 17.40
CA ASP A 703 25.89 -11.98 16.05
C ASP A 703 25.20 -12.86 15.01
N ALA A 704 25.01 -14.15 15.30
CA ALA A 704 24.34 -15.06 14.38
C ALA A 704 22.86 -14.68 14.15
N ALA A 705 22.16 -14.34 15.22
CA ALA A 705 20.75 -13.90 15.14
C ALA A 705 20.63 -12.58 14.35
N ASN A 706 21.50 -11.61 14.61
CA ASN A 706 21.49 -10.31 13.96
C ASN A 706 21.83 -10.41 12.47
N VAL A 707 22.85 -11.21 12.09
CA VAL A 707 23.19 -11.46 10.68
C VAL A 707 22.02 -12.14 9.96
N ALA A 708 21.43 -13.20 10.53
CA ALA A 708 20.29 -13.90 9.95
C ALA A 708 19.09 -12.95 9.74
N ARG A 709 18.75 -12.15 10.74
CA ARG A 709 17.73 -11.11 10.66
C ARG A 709 17.98 -10.12 9.51
N ASN A 710 19.19 -9.58 9.42
CA ASN A 710 19.54 -8.61 8.38
C ASN A 710 19.51 -9.22 6.97
N MET A 711 19.97 -10.45 6.81
CA MET A 711 19.92 -11.16 5.51
C MET A 711 18.47 -11.40 5.08
N LEU A 712 17.61 -11.87 5.97
CA LEU A 712 16.19 -12.08 5.68
C LEU A 712 15.46 -10.77 5.34
N LYS A 713 15.77 -9.69 6.04
CA LYS A 713 15.19 -8.37 5.77
C LYS A 713 15.51 -7.87 4.36
N PHE A 714 16.77 -7.94 3.94
CA PHE A 714 17.22 -7.32 2.69
C PHE A 714 17.22 -8.27 1.48
N LYS A 715 17.49 -9.55 1.66
CA LYS A 715 17.58 -10.52 0.55
C LYS A 715 16.30 -11.29 0.31
N ALA A 716 15.59 -11.66 1.36
CA ALA A 716 14.33 -12.38 1.25
C ALA A 716 13.10 -11.43 1.23
N GLY A 717 13.29 -10.12 1.22
CA GLY A 717 12.19 -9.14 1.20
C GLY A 717 11.31 -9.20 2.45
N GLY A 718 11.82 -9.71 3.57
CA GLY A 718 11.09 -9.82 4.83
C GLY A 718 10.77 -8.45 5.42
N LEU A 719 9.51 -8.23 5.77
CA LEU A 719 9.09 -7.07 6.53
C LEU A 719 9.33 -7.32 8.02
N GLU A 720 10.03 -6.41 8.69
CA GLU A 720 10.35 -6.54 10.11
C GLU A 720 9.33 -5.83 11.00
N VAL A 721 8.90 -6.53 12.07
CA VAL A 721 8.25 -5.94 13.24
C VAL A 721 9.14 -6.15 14.45
N GLY A 722 9.59 -5.06 15.06
CA GLY A 722 10.54 -5.12 16.18
C GLY A 722 11.74 -4.18 16.01
N PRO A 723 12.82 -4.37 16.80
CA PRO A 723 12.98 -5.39 17.85
C PRO A 723 12.03 -5.21 19.05
N ILE A 724 11.43 -6.28 19.52
CA ILE A 724 10.53 -6.32 20.68
C ILE A 724 11.38 -6.64 21.90
N LEU A 725 11.48 -5.72 22.85
CA LEU A 725 12.24 -5.95 24.08
C LEU A 725 11.44 -6.87 25.01
N MET A 726 11.99 -8.04 25.30
CA MET A 726 11.37 -9.05 26.17
C MET A 726 11.83 -8.88 27.63
N GLY A 727 10.98 -9.25 28.58
CA GLY A 727 11.30 -9.26 30.01
C GLY A 727 10.90 -8.00 30.80
N MET A 728 10.61 -6.88 30.12
CA MET A 728 10.27 -5.61 30.75
C MET A 728 8.78 -5.41 31.02
N ALA A 729 7.99 -6.49 31.09
CA ALA A 729 6.53 -6.47 31.24
C ALA A 729 5.79 -5.56 30.23
N ASN A 730 6.30 -5.44 29.03
CA ASN A 730 5.80 -4.57 27.97
C ASN A 730 5.80 -3.06 28.29
N ARG A 731 6.69 -2.63 29.22
CA ARG A 731 6.82 -1.23 29.65
C ARG A 731 7.80 -0.42 28.81
N ALA A 732 8.67 -1.07 28.04
CA ALA A 732 9.64 -0.40 27.18
C ALA A 732 9.93 -1.23 25.92
N HIS A 733 10.07 -0.53 24.79
CA HIS A 733 10.57 -1.08 23.54
C HIS A 733 11.64 -0.16 22.95
N ILE A 734 12.69 -0.76 22.40
CA ILE A 734 13.79 -0.05 21.77
C ILE A 734 13.79 -0.47 20.30
N VAL A 735 13.58 0.50 19.42
CA VAL A 735 13.63 0.29 17.97
C VAL A 735 15.02 0.57 17.41
N THR A 736 15.20 0.42 16.11
CA THR A 736 16.48 0.76 15.45
C THR A 736 16.30 1.98 14.55
N PRO A 737 17.37 2.72 14.21
CA PRO A 737 17.29 3.88 13.31
C PRO A 737 16.69 3.59 11.93
N ALA A 738 16.60 2.32 11.51
CA ALA A 738 15.97 1.90 10.27
C ALA A 738 14.44 1.69 10.37
N ILE A 739 13.82 2.02 11.51
CA ILE A 739 12.37 1.90 11.72
C ILE A 739 11.59 2.86 10.81
N THR A 740 10.49 2.39 10.26
CA THR A 740 9.55 3.19 9.47
C THR A 740 8.41 3.72 10.34
N PRO A 741 7.65 4.75 9.91
CA PRO A 741 6.44 5.19 10.62
C PRO A 741 5.42 4.07 10.85
N ARG A 742 5.21 3.17 9.87
CA ARG A 742 4.35 1.98 10.05
C ARG A 742 4.94 1.01 11.08
N GLY A 743 6.27 0.84 11.08
CA GLY A 743 6.96 0.08 12.11
C GLY A 743 6.73 0.64 13.51
N LEU A 744 6.75 1.96 13.68
CA LEU A 744 6.45 2.64 14.94
C LEU A 744 4.98 2.44 15.37
N LEU A 745 4.03 2.51 14.44
CA LEU A 745 2.63 2.20 14.69
C LEU A 745 2.46 0.74 15.17
N ASN A 746 3.11 -0.22 14.52
CA ASN A 746 3.11 -1.61 14.93
C ASN A 746 3.70 -1.80 16.34
N MET A 747 4.79 -1.09 16.65
CA MET A 747 5.40 -1.12 17.98
C MET A 747 4.52 -0.44 19.04
N CYS A 748 3.77 0.61 18.68
CA CYS A 748 2.79 1.23 19.56
C CYS A 748 1.65 0.26 19.89
N ALA A 749 1.10 -0.45 18.92
CA ALA A 749 0.09 -1.47 19.14
C ALA A 749 0.61 -2.60 20.08
N LEU A 750 1.86 -3.03 19.88
CA LEU A 750 2.51 -3.98 20.79
C LEU A 750 2.67 -3.40 22.20
N ALA A 751 3.09 -2.17 22.35
CA ALA A 751 3.23 -1.49 23.65
C ALA A 751 1.86 -1.29 24.33
N GLY A 752 0.82 -1.03 23.54
CA GLY A 752 -0.56 -0.85 23.97
C GLY A 752 -1.22 -2.12 24.52
N THR A 753 -0.73 -3.31 24.16
CA THR A 753 -1.35 -4.60 24.56
C THR A 753 -0.72 -5.16 25.81
N PRO A 754 -1.47 -5.37 26.92
CA PRO A 754 -0.96 -6.01 28.14
C PRO A 754 -0.52 -7.45 27.89
N LEU A 755 0.57 -7.90 28.54
CA LEU A 755 1.03 -9.30 28.45
C LEU A 755 0.12 -10.31 29.16
N HIS A 756 -0.74 -9.87 30.07
CA HIS A 756 -1.58 -10.74 30.89
C HIS A 756 -2.72 -11.44 30.14
N HIS A 757 -3.02 -11.04 28.91
CA HIS A 757 -4.05 -11.71 28.09
C HIS A 757 -3.58 -12.98 27.39
N TYR A 758 -2.29 -13.34 27.50
CA TYR A 758 -1.68 -14.46 26.78
C TYR A 758 -0.84 -15.35 27.73
N GLY A 759 -1.28 -15.45 28.98
CA GLY A 759 -0.64 -16.17 30.08
C GLY A 759 -0.47 -17.64 29.89
#